data_9b5d7f42da5e3879bddcaa3f13db6ddd
#
_entry.id   9b5d7f42da5e3879bddcaa3f13db6ddd
#
_cell.length_a   1.000
_cell.length_b   1.000
_cell.length_c   1.000
_cell.angle_alpha   90.00
_cell.angle_beta   90.00
_cell.angle_gamma   90.00
#
_symmetry.space_group_name_H-M   'P 1'
#
loop_
_entity.id
_entity.type
_entity.pdbx_description
1 polymer ?
#
loop_
_entity_poly.entity_id
_entity_poly.type
_entity_poly.pdbx_seq_one_letter_code
_entity_poly.pdbx_strand_id
1 'polypeptide(L)'
;MTESSPAATGPHPGADPAAQADVDAPRHRYTAELAGRIEQTWQDNWARMGTFNVPNPVGSLAPTDGSAVPDDKMFVQDMFPYPSSEGLHVGHPLGYIATDVYARYFRMTGRNVLHALGFDAFGLPAEQYAVQTGTHPRTRTEANIVNFRRQLGRLGFGHDNRRSFSTTDIEFYKWTQWIFLQIYNAWFDDAADKARPIAELFAEFDSGVQQLDDGRKWAQLSAGERADVIDGHRLVYRSDSMVNWCPGLGTVLANEEVTADGRSDRGNFPVFRKRLRQWMMRITAYADRLLDDLSVLDWPEQVKTMQRNWIGRSAGAAALFSARTSDGATEDLEVFTTRPDTLFGATYLVLAPEHELVDRLVAAEWPDGVDPHWTFGAATPVAAVKSYRQAIAAKSDLERQENKAKTGVFLGNYAINPANGEQVPIFIADYVLAGYGTGAIMAVPGHDQRDWEFASEFGLPIIEVIAGGDVSAAAYVGDGMLVNSGYLNGMDVAAAKDVITAHLESDGRGRARIEYKLRDWLFARQRYWGEPFPIVNDSEGRPHALDEAALPVELPDVGDYSPVLFDPDDADSEPSPPLAKATDWVHVELDLGEGLKPYTRDTNVMPQWAGSSWYELRYADPHNSEQFCAKENEAYWMGPRPAEHGAADPGGVDLYVGGAEHAVLHLLYSRFWHKVLYDLGHVSSHEPYRRLVNQGYIQAFAYTDARGAYVSAADVIERDGSFVYRGPDGEVEVFQEFGKIGKSLKNSVSPDEMCDDYGADTLRVYEMSMGPLEASRPWATKDVVGAHRFLQRVWRLAVDEHTGEMRVANDPDLDTDTLRLLHRTIAGVSEDYAALRNNTAVAKLIEYTNHLTKQHRDSVPRAAVEPLVLMLAPLAPHLAEELWQRLGSVTSLAHGPFPVPDPGYLVEDTVEYPVQVNGKVRGHITVSAGADAATLEAAALADENVRAFLAGATPKKVVVVAGRLVNLVV
;
A
#
# COMPACT_ATOMS: atom_id res chain seq x y z
N MET A 1 -25.92 -0.03 -57.57
CA MET A 1 -25.80 -1.05 -58.62
C MET A 1 -24.46 -1.68 -58.40
N THR A 2 -24.29 -2.86 -57.94
CA THR A 2 -24.97 -4.14 -58.11
C THR A 2 -24.78 -4.96 -56.84
N GLU A 3 -25.86 -5.60 -56.43
CA GLU A 3 -25.91 -6.63 -55.39
C GLU A 3 -25.05 -7.84 -55.75
N SER A 4 -24.41 -8.44 -54.76
CA SER A 4 -24.05 -9.84 -54.80
C SER A 4 -24.38 -10.52 -53.44
N SER A 5 -25.31 -11.44 -53.52
CA SER A 5 -25.79 -12.34 -52.43
C SER A 5 -24.67 -13.19 -51.84
N PRO A 6 -24.80 -13.58 -50.56
CA PRO A 6 -23.85 -14.50 -49.92
C PRO A 6 -24.15 -15.95 -50.28
N ALA A 7 -23.10 -16.68 -50.57
CA ALA A 7 -23.10 -18.11 -50.80
C ALA A 7 -23.37 -18.88 -49.49
N ALA A 8 -24.26 -19.85 -49.57
CA ALA A 8 -24.55 -20.79 -48.50
C ALA A 8 -23.38 -21.73 -48.25
N THR A 9 -22.84 -21.72 -47.02
CA THR A 9 -21.92 -22.75 -46.55
C THR A 9 -22.73 -23.88 -45.89
N GLY A 10 -22.53 -25.09 -46.40
CA GLY A 10 -23.12 -26.33 -45.92
C GLY A 10 -22.56 -26.73 -44.52
N PRO A 11 -23.23 -27.70 -43.85
CA PRO A 11 -22.92 -28.03 -42.47
C PRO A 11 -21.58 -28.77 -42.34
N HIS A 12 -20.75 -28.33 -41.42
CA HIS A 12 -19.57 -29.08 -40.96
C HIS A 12 -19.99 -30.35 -40.20
N PRO A 13 -19.42 -31.52 -40.49
CA PRO A 13 -19.57 -32.70 -39.68
C PRO A 13 -18.52 -32.74 -38.57
N GLY A 14 -18.95 -32.60 -37.35
CA GLY A 14 -18.12 -32.71 -36.18
C GLY A 14 -18.87 -32.30 -34.90
N ALA A 15 -20.02 -32.90 -34.68
CA ALA A 15 -20.71 -32.80 -33.39
C ALA A 15 -19.96 -33.66 -32.38
N ASP A 16 -19.41 -32.99 -31.37
CA ASP A 16 -18.80 -33.56 -30.17
C ASP A 16 -19.78 -34.52 -29.48
N PRO A 17 -19.41 -35.74 -29.07
CA PRO A 17 -20.24 -36.66 -28.33
C PRO A 17 -20.75 -36.15 -26.97
N ALA A 18 -20.18 -35.05 -26.48
CA ALA A 18 -20.60 -34.42 -25.23
C ALA A 18 -21.94 -33.67 -25.29
N ALA A 19 -22.47 -33.39 -26.48
CA ALA A 19 -23.75 -32.69 -26.66
C ALA A 19 -24.99 -33.60 -26.58
N GLN A 20 -24.84 -34.87 -26.30
CA GLN A 20 -25.94 -35.88 -26.15
C GLN A 20 -26.14 -36.31 -24.68
N ALA A 21 -25.47 -35.75 -23.72
CA ALA A 21 -25.68 -36.00 -22.29
C ALA A 21 -26.66 -34.97 -21.73
N ASP A 22 -27.80 -35.42 -21.33
CA ASP A 22 -28.67 -34.91 -20.27
C ASP A 22 -30.14 -34.56 -20.65
N VAL A 23 -30.77 -35.42 -21.39
CA VAL A 23 -32.24 -35.39 -21.49
C VAL A 23 -32.92 -35.80 -20.16
N ASP A 24 -32.17 -36.43 -19.24
CA ASP A 24 -32.63 -36.87 -17.91
C ASP A 24 -32.14 -35.98 -16.75
N ALA A 25 -31.49 -34.86 -17.01
CA ALA A 25 -31.05 -33.96 -15.94
C ALA A 25 -32.27 -33.34 -15.24
N PRO A 26 -32.30 -33.30 -13.89
CA PRO A 26 -33.36 -32.67 -13.14
C PRO A 26 -33.54 -31.20 -13.51
N ARG A 27 -34.77 -30.77 -13.79
CA ARG A 27 -35.08 -29.42 -14.29
C ARG A 27 -34.74 -28.28 -13.33
N HIS A 28 -34.66 -28.59 -12.04
CA HIS A 28 -34.39 -27.63 -10.97
C HIS A 28 -32.99 -27.82 -10.34
N ARG A 29 -32.08 -28.46 -11.06
CA ARG A 29 -30.72 -28.61 -10.64
C ARG A 29 -30.02 -27.23 -10.61
N TYR A 30 -29.20 -26.98 -9.61
CA TYR A 30 -28.37 -25.76 -9.52
C TYR A 30 -27.30 -25.79 -10.60
N THR A 31 -27.55 -25.14 -11.71
CA THR A 31 -26.67 -24.95 -12.86
C THR A 31 -26.23 -23.49 -12.94
N ALA A 32 -25.23 -23.19 -13.76
CA ALA A 32 -24.81 -21.80 -13.99
C ALA A 32 -25.97 -20.91 -14.46
N GLU A 33 -26.85 -21.45 -15.32
CA GLU A 33 -28.03 -20.71 -15.79
C GLU A 33 -29.01 -20.39 -14.64
N LEU A 34 -29.26 -21.35 -13.75
CA LEU A 34 -30.15 -21.13 -12.59
C LEU A 34 -29.49 -20.15 -11.62
N ALA A 35 -28.20 -20.32 -11.37
CA ALA A 35 -27.42 -19.40 -10.54
C ALA A 35 -27.50 -17.96 -11.07
N GLY A 36 -27.24 -17.74 -12.35
CA GLY A 36 -27.32 -16.41 -12.96
C GLY A 36 -28.69 -15.76 -12.85
N ARG A 37 -29.82 -16.55 -12.99
CA ARG A 37 -31.17 -16.01 -12.77
C ARG A 37 -31.43 -15.63 -11.31
N ILE A 38 -30.98 -16.44 -10.36
CA ILE A 38 -31.09 -16.15 -8.93
C ILE A 38 -30.29 -14.89 -8.59
N GLU A 39 -29.06 -14.83 -9.07
CA GLU A 39 -28.14 -13.72 -8.83
C GLU A 39 -28.72 -12.39 -9.33
N GLN A 40 -29.17 -12.34 -10.57
CA GLN A 40 -29.79 -11.14 -11.14
C GLN A 40 -31.04 -10.72 -10.36
N THR A 41 -31.89 -11.69 -10.01
CA THR A 41 -33.15 -11.42 -9.27
C THR A 41 -32.84 -10.78 -7.91
N TRP A 42 -31.84 -11.28 -7.19
CA TRP A 42 -31.53 -10.76 -5.87
C TRP A 42 -30.76 -9.43 -5.91
N GLN A 43 -29.89 -9.23 -6.91
CA GLN A 43 -29.23 -7.93 -7.13
C GLN A 43 -30.27 -6.83 -7.40
N ASP A 44 -31.26 -7.11 -8.27
CA ASP A 44 -32.36 -6.18 -8.55
C ASP A 44 -33.22 -5.92 -7.31
N ASN A 45 -33.48 -6.95 -6.50
CA ASN A 45 -34.24 -6.81 -5.26
C ASN A 45 -33.49 -5.96 -4.22
N TRP A 46 -32.20 -6.21 -3.99
CA TRP A 46 -31.39 -5.41 -3.07
C TRP A 46 -31.31 -3.94 -3.50
N ALA A 47 -31.12 -3.70 -4.79
CA ALA A 47 -31.10 -2.33 -5.33
C ALA A 47 -32.43 -1.62 -5.11
N ARG A 48 -33.57 -2.29 -5.43
CA ARG A 48 -34.89 -1.74 -5.27
C ARG A 48 -35.28 -1.48 -3.82
N MET A 49 -34.88 -2.35 -2.91
CA MET A 49 -35.18 -2.22 -1.47
C MET A 49 -34.19 -1.30 -0.75
N GLY A 50 -33.07 -0.93 -1.36
CA GLY A 50 -31.99 -0.19 -0.68
C GLY A 50 -31.38 -1.00 0.47
N THR A 51 -31.24 -2.32 0.32
CA THR A 51 -30.87 -3.25 1.39
C THR A 51 -29.54 -2.89 2.07
N PHE A 52 -28.63 -2.32 1.32
CA PHE A 52 -27.28 -1.93 1.83
C PHE A 52 -27.14 -0.42 2.07
N ASN A 53 -28.24 0.32 2.03
CA ASN A 53 -28.25 1.73 2.33
C ASN A 53 -27.99 1.97 3.82
N VAL A 54 -26.98 2.79 4.12
CA VAL A 54 -26.50 3.02 5.49
C VAL A 54 -26.78 4.45 5.92
N PRO A 55 -27.44 4.69 7.06
CA PRO A 55 -27.76 6.04 7.53
C PRO A 55 -26.54 6.73 8.12
N ASN A 56 -26.52 8.06 7.95
CA ASN A 56 -25.61 9.00 8.62
C ASN A 56 -26.32 9.70 9.79
N PRO A 57 -25.58 10.24 10.78
CA PRO A 57 -26.15 11.12 11.81
C PRO A 57 -26.83 12.38 11.24
N VAL A 58 -26.21 13.00 10.23
CA VAL A 58 -26.70 14.25 9.63
C VAL A 58 -26.61 14.24 8.11
N GLY A 59 -27.19 15.22 7.47
CA GLY A 59 -27.08 15.44 6.02
C GLY A 59 -28.06 14.62 5.20
N SER A 60 -27.82 14.48 3.88
CA SER A 60 -28.71 13.85 2.90
C SER A 60 -28.92 12.34 3.11
N LEU A 61 -28.04 11.70 3.84
CA LEU A 61 -28.10 10.27 4.16
C LEU A 61 -28.63 10.01 5.59
N ALA A 62 -29.05 11.03 6.31
CA ALA A 62 -29.70 10.87 7.61
C ALA A 62 -31.11 10.27 7.46
N PRO A 63 -31.62 9.54 8.47
CA PRO A 63 -32.98 9.02 8.45
C PRO A 63 -34.01 10.15 8.30
N THR A 64 -34.94 10.00 7.36
CA THR A 64 -35.99 11.01 7.12
C THR A 64 -37.24 10.82 7.98
N ASP A 65 -37.36 9.65 8.61
CA ASP A 65 -38.48 9.27 9.48
C ASP A 65 -38.24 9.59 10.96
N GLY A 66 -37.10 10.21 11.29
CA GLY A 66 -36.71 10.54 12.67
C GLY A 66 -36.20 9.36 13.47
N SER A 67 -35.94 8.21 12.87
CA SER A 67 -35.28 7.09 13.54
C SER A 67 -33.85 7.46 13.93
N ALA A 68 -33.38 6.94 15.07
CA ALA A 68 -32.01 7.13 15.50
C ALA A 68 -31.06 6.27 14.66
N VAL A 69 -29.89 6.78 14.38
CA VAL A 69 -28.81 5.99 13.78
C VAL A 69 -28.28 5.02 14.84
N PRO A 70 -28.02 3.73 14.53
CA PRO A 70 -27.49 2.79 15.51
C PRO A 70 -26.12 3.23 16.07
N ASP A 71 -25.94 3.13 17.40
CA ASP A 71 -24.65 3.46 18.04
C ASP A 71 -23.56 2.46 17.68
N ASP A 72 -23.91 1.16 17.53
CA ASP A 72 -22.96 0.12 17.13
C ASP A 72 -22.76 0.16 15.62
N LYS A 73 -21.59 0.65 15.22
CA LYS A 73 -21.24 0.86 13.83
C LYS A 73 -19.92 0.20 13.45
N MET A 74 -19.72 0.04 12.17
CA MET A 74 -18.45 -0.44 11.61
C MET A 74 -18.21 0.18 10.24
N PHE A 75 -17.00 0.68 10.01
CA PHE A 75 -16.56 1.16 8.70
C PHE A 75 -15.57 0.15 8.09
N VAL A 76 -15.99 -0.51 7.04
CA VAL A 76 -15.18 -1.47 6.27
C VAL A 76 -14.87 -0.86 4.91
N GLN A 77 -13.61 -0.88 4.52
CA GLN A 77 -13.15 -0.25 3.30
C GLN A 77 -12.12 -1.11 2.57
N ASP A 78 -12.23 -1.13 1.25
CA ASP A 78 -11.23 -1.65 0.34
C ASP A 78 -10.42 -0.51 -0.28
N MET A 79 -9.16 -0.77 -0.65
CA MET A 79 -8.47 0.10 -1.57
C MET A 79 -9.22 0.09 -2.90
N PHE A 80 -9.68 1.27 -3.32
CA PHE A 80 -10.51 1.38 -4.52
C PHE A 80 -9.72 1.10 -5.80
N PRO A 81 -10.37 0.51 -6.83
CA PRO A 81 -9.69 0.11 -8.04
C PRO A 81 -9.32 1.32 -8.91
N TYR A 82 -8.22 1.16 -9.64
CA TYR A 82 -7.79 2.07 -10.69
C TYR A 82 -8.29 1.57 -12.06
N PRO A 83 -9.24 2.26 -12.73
CA PRO A 83 -9.87 1.79 -13.96
C PRO A 83 -8.98 2.01 -15.20
N SER A 84 -7.73 1.53 -15.15
CA SER A 84 -6.72 1.69 -16.21
C SER A 84 -6.89 0.74 -17.40
N SER A 85 -7.79 -0.24 -17.30
CA SER A 85 -8.01 -1.29 -18.31
C SER A 85 -9.49 -1.51 -18.59
N GLU A 86 -9.79 -2.26 -19.67
CA GLU A 86 -11.17 -2.54 -20.11
C GLU A 86 -12.00 -3.41 -19.16
N GLY A 87 -11.45 -3.89 -18.05
CA GLY A 87 -12.16 -4.69 -17.07
C GLY A 87 -11.23 -5.34 -16.05
N LEU A 88 -11.86 -5.95 -15.04
CA LEU A 88 -11.22 -6.69 -13.96
C LEU A 88 -10.69 -8.04 -14.45
N HIS A 89 -9.73 -8.61 -13.74
CA HIS A 89 -9.38 -10.02 -13.76
C HIS A 89 -9.64 -10.64 -12.37
N VAL A 90 -9.69 -11.97 -12.28
CA VAL A 90 -10.00 -12.72 -11.05
C VAL A 90 -9.07 -12.43 -9.85
N GLY A 91 -7.96 -11.74 -10.03
CA GLY A 91 -7.12 -11.30 -8.92
C GLY A 91 -7.64 -10.05 -8.18
N HIS A 92 -8.51 -9.24 -8.81
CA HIS A 92 -9.05 -8.04 -8.17
C HIS A 92 -10.10 -8.33 -7.09
N PRO A 93 -11.09 -9.24 -7.31
CA PRO A 93 -12.17 -9.43 -6.37
C PRO A 93 -11.77 -10.14 -5.08
N LEU A 94 -10.59 -10.74 -4.96
CA LEU A 94 -10.17 -11.49 -3.78
C LEU A 94 -10.32 -10.67 -2.47
N GLY A 95 -9.80 -9.45 -2.44
CA GLY A 95 -9.95 -8.52 -1.31
C GLY A 95 -11.41 -8.12 -1.12
N TYR A 96 -12.07 -7.71 -2.20
CA TYR A 96 -13.46 -7.23 -2.18
C TYR A 96 -14.46 -8.30 -1.73
N ILE A 97 -14.25 -9.56 -2.08
CA ILE A 97 -15.08 -10.67 -1.58
C ILE A 97 -14.85 -10.86 -0.09
N ALA A 98 -13.60 -10.81 0.37
CA ALA A 98 -13.27 -10.99 1.78
C ALA A 98 -13.89 -9.90 2.66
N THR A 99 -13.81 -8.65 2.24
CA THR A 99 -14.42 -7.50 2.94
C THR A 99 -15.94 -7.55 2.89
N ASP A 100 -16.53 -7.97 1.77
CA ASP A 100 -17.98 -8.13 1.66
C ASP A 100 -18.49 -9.25 2.57
N VAL A 101 -17.79 -10.39 2.67
CA VAL A 101 -18.10 -11.44 3.64
C VAL A 101 -18.07 -10.91 5.07
N TYR A 102 -17.04 -10.17 5.42
CA TYR A 102 -16.87 -9.53 6.71
C TYR A 102 -17.99 -8.52 6.99
N ALA A 103 -18.27 -7.63 6.07
CA ALA A 103 -19.29 -6.61 6.19
C ALA A 103 -20.70 -7.21 6.32
N ARG A 104 -21.02 -8.24 5.54
CA ARG A 104 -22.30 -8.98 5.64
C ARG A 104 -22.45 -9.67 6.98
N TYR A 105 -21.39 -10.36 7.44
CA TYR A 105 -21.41 -11.00 8.74
C TYR A 105 -21.73 -10.01 9.86
N PHE A 106 -21.02 -8.88 9.93
CA PHE A 106 -21.25 -7.89 10.99
C PHE A 106 -22.61 -7.18 10.85
N ARG A 107 -23.10 -6.98 9.64
CA ARG A 107 -24.46 -6.47 9.42
C ARG A 107 -25.51 -7.46 9.95
N MET A 108 -25.32 -8.76 9.74
CA MET A 108 -26.19 -9.80 10.28
C MET A 108 -26.11 -9.92 11.82
N THR A 109 -25.05 -9.42 12.46
CA THR A 109 -24.97 -9.30 13.92
C THR A 109 -25.62 -8.02 14.46
N GLY A 110 -26.18 -7.16 13.60
CA GLY A 110 -26.95 -5.97 13.99
C GLY A 110 -26.19 -4.66 13.92
N ARG A 111 -24.92 -4.65 13.45
CA ARG A 111 -24.13 -3.43 13.31
C ARG A 111 -24.57 -2.58 12.11
N ASN A 112 -24.47 -1.26 12.26
CA ASN A 112 -24.56 -0.31 11.15
C ASN A 112 -23.23 -0.33 10.37
N VAL A 113 -23.16 -1.01 9.22
CA VAL A 113 -21.91 -1.25 8.51
C VAL A 113 -21.82 -0.39 7.27
N LEU A 114 -20.95 0.60 7.29
CA LEU A 114 -20.55 1.34 6.08
C LEU A 114 -19.56 0.50 5.28
N HIS A 115 -19.94 0.15 4.05
CA HIS A 115 -19.09 -0.48 3.06
C HIS A 115 -19.43 0.13 1.70
N ALA A 116 -18.48 0.79 1.06
CA ALA A 116 -18.65 1.49 -0.21
C ALA A 116 -17.41 1.33 -1.08
N LEU A 117 -17.58 1.49 -2.39
CA LEU A 117 -16.48 1.42 -3.34
C LEU A 117 -16.61 2.53 -4.38
N GLY A 118 -15.52 3.29 -4.59
CA GLY A 118 -15.35 4.30 -5.62
C GLY A 118 -14.26 3.90 -6.62
N PHE A 119 -13.72 4.90 -7.34
CA PHE A 119 -12.72 4.69 -8.38
C PHE A 119 -11.62 5.73 -8.30
N ASP A 120 -10.36 5.29 -8.22
CA ASP A 120 -9.21 6.15 -8.43
C ASP A 120 -8.95 6.29 -9.92
N ALA A 121 -9.21 7.46 -10.50
CA ALA A 121 -9.40 7.56 -11.94
C ALA A 121 -8.53 8.62 -12.64
N PHE A 122 -7.78 9.43 -11.91
CA PHE A 122 -6.73 10.28 -12.46
C PHE A 122 -5.44 9.49 -12.72
N GLY A 123 -4.55 10.06 -13.54
CA GLY A 123 -3.19 9.53 -13.70
C GLY A 123 -2.80 9.12 -15.12
N LEU A 124 -1.57 8.67 -15.24
CA LEU A 124 -0.86 8.46 -16.50
C LEU A 124 -1.50 7.44 -17.47
N PRO A 125 -2.12 6.31 -17.07
CA PRO A 125 -2.63 5.35 -18.05
C PRO A 125 -3.74 5.87 -18.95
N ALA A 126 -4.67 6.66 -18.39
CA ALA A 126 -5.75 7.27 -19.17
C ALA A 126 -5.20 8.34 -20.11
N GLU A 127 -4.23 9.12 -19.66
CA GLU A 127 -3.57 10.14 -20.46
C GLU A 127 -2.77 9.53 -21.60
N GLN A 128 -1.99 8.48 -21.38
CA GLN A 128 -1.26 7.80 -22.46
C GLN A 128 -2.19 7.24 -23.53
N TYR A 129 -3.34 6.68 -23.13
CA TYR A 129 -4.34 6.24 -24.09
C TYR A 129 -4.91 7.42 -24.89
N ALA A 130 -5.20 8.55 -24.24
CA ALA A 130 -5.67 9.77 -24.88
C ALA A 130 -4.66 10.29 -25.91
N VAL A 131 -3.39 10.31 -25.56
CA VAL A 131 -2.29 10.69 -26.47
C VAL A 131 -2.24 9.79 -27.71
N GLN A 132 -2.37 8.48 -27.52
CA GLN A 132 -2.32 7.51 -28.62
C GLN A 132 -3.53 7.56 -29.55
N THR A 133 -4.70 7.89 -29.02
CA THR A 133 -5.97 7.80 -29.76
C THR A 133 -6.57 9.15 -30.14
N GLY A 134 -6.06 10.26 -29.61
CA GLY A 134 -6.66 11.59 -29.75
C GLY A 134 -8.02 11.74 -29.03
N THR A 135 -8.35 10.80 -28.10
CA THR A 135 -9.61 10.81 -27.37
C THR A 135 -9.40 11.44 -26.00
N HIS A 136 -10.37 12.26 -25.52
CA HIS A 136 -10.28 12.86 -24.20
C HIS A 136 -10.12 11.77 -23.11
N PRO A 137 -9.19 11.91 -22.13
CA PRO A 137 -8.95 10.90 -21.09
C PRO A 137 -10.21 10.56 -20.29
N ARG A 138 -11.08 11.54 -20.01
CA ARG A 138 -12.38 11.36 -19.32
C ARG A 138 -13.25 10.32 -20.01
N THR A 139 -13.39 10.37 -21.33
CA THR A 139 -14.26 9.46 -22.09
C THR A 139 -13.87 8.01 -21.88
N ARG A 140 -12.57 7.73 -21.92
CA ARG A 140 -12.06 6.36 -21.68
C ARG A 140 -12.22 5.95 -20.21
N THR A 141 -11.89 6.84 -19.30
CA THR A 141 -12.02 6.61 -17.86
C THR A 141 -13.46 6.29 -17.48
N GLU A 142 -14.42 7.08 -17.93
CA GLU A 142 -15.84 6.86 -17.66
C GLU A 142 -16.35 5.53 -18.25
N ALA A 143 -15.95 5.19 -19.47
CA ALA A 143 -16.29 3.89 -20.08
C ALA A 143 -15.72 2.72 -19.27
N ASN A 144 -14.51 2.82 -18.79
CA ASN A 144 -13.89 1.81 -17.94
C ASN A 144 -14.62 1.71 -16.59
N ILE A 145 -14.96 2.83 -15.94
CA ILE A 145 -15.72 2.86 -14.68
C ILE A 145 -17.08 2.16 -14.86
N VAL A 146 -17.78 2.44 -15.94
CA VAL A 146 -19.06 1.78 -16.25
C VAL A 146 -18.88 0.26 -16.31
N ASN A 147 -17.85 -0.23 -17.00
CA ASN A 147 -17.60 -1.66 -17.09
C ASN A 147 -17.14 -2.27 -15.75
N PHE A 148 -16.27 -1.60 -15.01
CA PHE A 148 -15.88 -2.04 -13.66
C PHE A 148 -17.08 -2.12 -12.72
N ARG A 149 -17.93 -1.09 -12.70
CA ARG A 149 -19.17 -1.07 -11.92
C ARG A 149 -20.10 -2.21 -12.28
N ARG A 150 -20.25 -2.53 -13.57
CA ARG A 150 -21.02 -3.68 -14.04
C ARG A 150 -20.44 -5.01 -13.54
N GLN A 151 -19.13 -5.21 -13.67
CA GLN A 151 -18.45 -6.44 -13.22
C GLN A 151 -18.52 -6.62 -11.71
N LEU A 152 -18.31 -5.55 -10.94
CA LEU A 152 -18.44 -5.56 -9.49
C LEU A 152 -19.90 -5.81 -9.04
N GLY A 153 -20.85 -5.18 -9.71
CA GLY A 153 -22.28 -5.39 -9.47
C GLY A 153 -22.68 -6.86 -9.67
N ARG A 154 -22.11 -7.52 -10.69
CA ARG A 154 -22.37 -8.94 -10.96
C ARG A 154 -21.93 -9.88 -9.84
N LEU A 155 -20.91 -9.50 -9.08
CA LEU A 155 -20.44 -10.25 -7.91
C LEU A 155 -21.35 -10.08 -6.68
N GLY A 156 -22.35 -9.20 -6.76
CA GLY A 156 -23.37 -9.02 -5.74
C GLY A 156 -22.87 -8.44 -4.43
N PHE A 157 -21.90 -7.51 -4.48
CA PHE A 157 -21.39 -6.86 -3.27
C PHE A 157 -22.43 -6.03 -2.54
N GLY A 158 -22.41 -6.08 -1.21
CA GLY A 158 -23.29 -5.33 -0.32
C GLY A 158 -22.82 -3.90 -0.07
N HIS A 159 -22.42 -3.17 -1.14
CA HIS A 159 -21.98 -1.78 -1.06
C HIS A 159 -23.18 -0.81 -0.99
N ASP A 160 -23.03 0.27 -0.22
CA ASP A 160 -23.92 1.44 -0.33
C ASP A 160 -23.51 2.26 -1.57
N ASN A 161 -24.13 1.95 -2.72
CA ASN A 161 -23.80 2.58 -3.99
C ASN A 161 -24.11 4.09 -4.04
N ARG A 162 -24.87 4.65 -3.09
CA ARG A 162 -25.09 6.09 -2.97
C ARG A 162 -23.80 6.83 -2.59
N ARG A 163 -22.80 6.13 -2.04
CA ARG A 163 -21.52 6.65 -1.59
C ARG A 163 -20.40 6.48 -2.59
N SER A 164 -20.70 5.88 -3.76
CA SER A 164 -19.72 5.67 -4.82
C SER A 164 -19.41 6.96 -5.57
N PHE A 165 -18.16 7.24 -5.82
CA PHE A 165 -17.65 8.38 -6.60
C PHE A 165 -16.40 7.99 -7.38
N SER A 166 -15.98 8.87 -8.26
CA SER A 166 -14.67 8.83 -8.91
C SER A 166 -13.81 10.01 -8.45
N THR A 167 -12.51 9.83 -8.31
CA THR A 167 -11.59 10.95 -8.01
C THR A 167 -11.61 12.03 -9.10
N THR A 168 -12.12 11.71 -10.30
CA THR A 168 -12.29 12.64 -11.43
C THR A 168 -13.61 13.42 -11.40
N ASP A 169 -14.50 13.13 -10.44
CA ASP A 169 -15.73 13.89 -10.28
C ASP A 169 -15.39 15.28 -9.73
N ILE A 170 -15.98 16.32 -10.33
CA ILE A 170 -15.75 17.72 -9.94
C ILE A 170 -16.11 17.94 -8.46
N GLU A 171 -17.22 17.36 -8.00
CA GLU A 171 -17.67 17.39 -6.62
C GLU A 171 -16.74 16.67 -5.64
N PHE A 172 -15.86 15.79 -6.15
CA PHE A 172 -14.82 15.14 -5.34
C PHE A 172 -13.55 15.99 -5.31
N TYR A 173 -12.95 16.29 -6.48
CA TYR A 173 -11.65 16.95 -6.49
C TYR A 173 -11.70 18.42 -6.07
N LYS A 174 -12.86 19.06 -6.06
CA LYS A 174 -13.08 20.34 -5.34
C LYS A 174 -12.54 20.27 -3.92
N TRP A 175 -12.79 19.15 -3.24
CA TRP A 175 -12.37 18.97 -1.85
C TRP A 175 -10.90 18.54 -1.73
N THR A 176 -10.35 17.86 -2.73
CA THR A 176 -8.90 17.66 -2.82
C THR A 176 -8.18 19.01 -2.90
N GLN A 177 -8.69 19.93 -3.73
CA GLN A 177 -8.17 21.30 -3.85
C GLN A 177 -8.33 22.08 -2.54
N TRP A 178 -9.45 21.94 -1.87
CA TRP A 178 -9.69 22.59 -0.58
C TRP A 178 -8.70 22.08 0.48
N ILE A 179 -8.51 20.77 0.61
CA ILE A 179 -7.54 20.19 1.55
C ILE A 179 -6.12 20.67 1.22
N PHE A 180 -5.76 20.72 -0.06
CA PHE A 180 -4.49 21.29 -0.48
C PHE A 180 -4.33 22.74 0.03
N LEU A 181 -5.38 23.58 -0.06
CA LEU A 181 -5.34 24.95 0.45
C LEU A 181 -5.18 24.98 1.99
N GLN A 182 -5.80 24.06 2.73
CA GLN A 182 -5.61 23.96 4.18
C GLN A 182 -4.13 23.66 4.51
N ILE A 183 -3.52 22.70 3.81
CA ILE A 183 -2.10 22.33 4.00
C ILE A 183 -1.18 23.49 3.56
N TYR A 184 -1.47 24.16 2.43
CA TYR A 184 -0.71 25.30 1.95
C TYR A 184 -0.75 26.47 2.94
N ASN A 185 -1.91 26.72 3.55
CA ASN A 185 -2.10 27.77 4.55
C ASN A 185 -1.75 27.31 5.98
N ALA A 186 -0.92 26.30 6.13
CA ALA A 186 -0.43 25.78 7.40
C ALA A 186 1.10 25.77 7.45
N TRP A 187 1.64 25.82 8.66
CA TRP A 187 3.05 25.62 8.99
C TRP A 187 3.16 24.64 10.15
N PHE A 188 4.29 23.98 10.28
CA PHE A 188 4.55 23.06 11.39
C PHE A 188 5.24 23.80 12.52
N ASP A 189 4.65 23.80 13.70
CA ASP A 189 5.21 24.35 14.92
C ASP A 189 5.95 23.23 15.67
N ASP A 190 7.28 23.23 15.59
CA ASP A 190 8.13 22.22 16.22
C ASP A 190 7.98 22.20 17.76
N ALA A 191 7.70 23.34 18.39
CA ALA A 191 7.50 23.41 19.82
C ALA A 191 6.18 22.81 20.29
N ALA A 192 5.14 22.91 19.45
CA ALA A 192 3.82 22.34 19.69
C ALA A 192 3.63 20.94 19.07
N ASP A 193 4.61 20.48 18.27
CA ASP A 193 4.59 19.22 17.48
C ASP A 193 3.30 19.05 16.67
N LYS A 194 2.87 20.10 15.97
CA LYS A 194 1.64 20.08 15.16
C LYS A 194 1.61 21.18 14.10
N ALA A 195 0.76 20.97 13.09
CA ALA A 195 0.41 22.03 12.16
C ALA A 195 -0.45 23.11 12.81
N ARG A 196 -0.21 24.35 12.41
CA ARG A 196 -0.99 25.53 12.79
C ARG A 196 -1.29 26.41 11.56
N PRO A 197 -2.38 27.21 11.59
CA PRO A 197 -2.67 28.14 10.51
C PRO A 197 -1.53 29.14 10.28
N ILE A 198 -1.18 29.39 9.03
CA ILE A 198 -0.06 30.29 8.65
C ILE A 198 -0.26 31.72 9.14
N ALA A 199 -1.54 32.15 9.31
CA ALA A 199 -1.87 33.47 9.87
C ALA A 199 -1.36 33.64 11.31
N GLU A 200 -1.26 32.58 12.08
CA GLU A 200 -0.70 32.60 13.44
C GLU A 200 0.79 32.90 13.40
N LEU A 201 1.54 32.31 12.44
CA LEU A 201 2.96 32.60 12.24
C LEU A 201 3.19 34.07 11.88
N PHE A 202 2.36 34.64 11.01
CA PHE A 202 2.42 36.07 10.72
C PHE A 202 2.27 36.92 11.99
N ALA A 203 1.29 36.58 12.82
CA ALA A 203 1.05 37.31 14.09
C ALA A 203 2.21 37.16 15.08
N GLU A 204 2.89 35.98 15.09
CA GLU A 204 4.06 35.76 15.94
C GLU A 204 5.27 36.60 15.50
N PHE A 205 5.53 36.70 14.17
CA PHE A 205 6.56 37.61 13.65
C PHE A 205 6.22 39.08 13.92
N ASP A 206 4.96 39.49 13.69
CA ASP A 206 4.52 40.87 13.94
C ASP A 206 4.62 41.28 15.43
N SER A 207 4.35 40.35 16.35
CA SER A 207 4.48 40.57 17.79
C SER A 207 5.89 40.39 18.33
N GLY A 208 6.82 39.87 17.53
CA GLY A 208 8.21 39.57 17.90
C GLY A 208 8.40 38.30 18.75
N VAL A 209 7.40 37.45 18.83
CA VAL A 209 7.51 36.12 19.45
C VAL A 209 8.47 35.26 18.61
N GLN A 210 8.27 35.22 17.27
CA GLN A 210 9.22 34.66 16.34
C GLN A 210 10.25 35.71 15.89
N GLN A 211 11.48 35.25 15.69
CA GLN A 211 12.59 36.07 15.20
C GLN A 211 13.17 35.44 13.94
N LEU A 212 13.80 36.27 13.12
CA LEU A 212 14.50 35.79 11.92
C LEU A 212 15.86 35.21 12.31
N ASP A 213 16.23 34.08 11.71
CA ASP A 213 17.51 33.38 11.99
C ASP A 213 18.75 34.21 11.61
N ASP A 214 18.59 35.12 10.65
CA ASP A 214 19.65 36.00 10.16
C ASP A 214 19.82 37.28 10.99
N GLY A 215 19.05 37.45 12.06
CA GLY A 215 19.10 38.59 12.97
C GLY A 215 18.51 39.89 12.42
N ARG A 216 17.97 39.92 11.21
CA ARG A 216 17.19 41.05 10.69
C ARG A 216 15.90 41.22 11.49
N LYS A 217 15.34 42.41 11.46
CA LYS A 217 14.05 42.68 12.12
C LYS A 217 12.92 42.51 11.12
N TRP A 218 11.90 41.76 11.48
CA TRP A 218 10.70 41.53 10.67
C TRP A 218 10.08 42.83 10.15
N ALA A 219 9.96 43.87 11.01
CA ALA A 219 9.41 45.17 10.64
C ALA A 219 10.21 45.93 9.56
N GLN A 220 11.47 45.54 9.29
CA GLN A 220 12.33 46.15 8.28
C GLN A 220 12.25 45.48 6.92
N LEU A 221 11.65 44.28 6.85
CA LEU A 221 11.46 43.56 5.61
C LEU A 221 10.40 44.19 4.71
N SER A 222 10.64 44.20 3.41
CA SER A 222 9.64 44.48 2.39
C SER A 222 8.50 43.45 2.42
N ALA A 223 7.37 43.76 1.79
CA ALA A 223 6.27 42.80 1.68
C ALA A 223 6.70 41.49 0.98
N GLY A 224 7.53 41.58 -0.06
CA GLY A 224 8.06 40.43 -0.77
C GLY A 224 8.98 39.58 0.11
N GLU A 225 9.93 40.18 0.84
CA GLU A 225 10.81 39.45 1.74
C GLU A 225 10.03 38.77 2.88
N ARG A 226 8.97 39.40 3.40
CA ARG A 226 8.08 38.74 4.39
C ARG A 226 7.36 37.56 3.77
N ALA A 227 6.84 37.67 2.56
CA ALA A 227 6.23 36.56 1.84
C ALA A 227 7.22 35.40 1.65
N ASP A 228 8.45 35.68 1.25
CA ASP A 228 9.51 34.66 1.06
C ASP A 228 9.84 33.94 2.38
N VAL A 229 9.91 34.67 3.50
CA VAL A 229 10.11 34.06 4.83
C VAL A 229 8.97 33.15 5.19
N ILE A 230 7.73 33.61 5.05
CA ILE A 230 6.52 32.81 5.35
C ILE A 230 6.43 31.57 4.46
N ASP A 231 6.71 31.70 3.16
CA ASP A 231 6.71 30.57 2.23
C ASP A 231 7.75 29.51 2.60
N GLY A 232 8.88 29.94 3.20
CA GLY A 232 9.88 29.05 3.76
C GLY A 232 9.37 28.15 4.91
N HIS A 233 8.33 28.57 5.62
CA HIS A 233 7.72 27.80 6.74
C HIS A 233 6.49 26.98 6.35
N ARG A 234 5.87 27.23 5.19
CA ARG A 234 4.68 26.51 4.75
C ARG A 234 4.90 25.01 4.65
N LEU A 235 3.86 24.22 4.93
CA LEU A 235 3.86 22.77 4.69
C LEU A 235 3.86 22.42 3.19
N VAL A 236 3.38 23.32 2.35
CA VAL A 236 3.50 23.24 0.89
C VAL A 236 4.32 24.41 0.37
N TYR A 237 5.38 24.15 -0.35
CA TYR A 237 6.32 25.16 -0.84
C TYR A 237 6.88 24.80 -2.21
N ARG A 238 7.46 25.81 -2.90
CA ARG A 238 8.17 25.57 -4.15
C ARG A 238 9.67 25.50 -3.92
N SER A 239 10.32 24.53 -4.52
CA SER A 239 11.77 24.35 -4.44
C SER A 239 12.36 24.00 -5.80
N ASP A 240 13.57 24.49 -6.03
CA ASP A 240 14.41 24.05 -7.16
C ASP A 240 15.10 22.74 -6.75
N SER A 241 14.35 21.66 -6.87
CA SER A 241 14.72 20.33 -6.37
C SER A 241 15.28 19.45 -7.48
N MET A 242 16.18 18.52 -7.09
CA MET A 242 16.62 17.45 -7.99
C MET A 242 15.46 16.48 -8.21
N VAL A 243 15.01 16.35 -9.44
CA VAL A 243 13.88 15.51 -9.84
C VAL A 243 14.30 14.48 -10.87
N ASN A 244 13.47 13.45 -11.03
CA ASN A 244 13.63 12.42 -12.05
C ASN A 244 12.91 12.87 -13.32
N TRP A 245 13.60 13.55 -14.21
CA TRP A 245 13.06 14.00 -15.49
C TRP A 245 13.07 12.88 -16.51
N CYS A 246 11.95 12.63 -17.15
CA CYS A 246 11.81 11.64 -18.22
C CYS A 246 11.39 12.32 -19.53
N PRO A 247 12.35 12.64 -20.44
CA PRO A 247 12.05 13.28 -21.72
C PRO A 247 11.08 12.49 -22.59
N GLY A 248 11.23 11.17 -22.64
CA GLY A 248 10.37 10.28 -23.42
C GLY A 248 8.92 10.24 -22.96
N LEU A 249 8.64 10.61 -21.68
CA LEU A 249 7.30 10.78 -21.16
C LEU A 249 6.88 12.25 -21.03
N GLY A 250 7.82 13.21 -21.19
CA GLY A 250 7.57 14.63 -21.06
C GLY A 250 7.13 15.06 -19.66
N THR A 251 7.53 14.31 -18.60
CA THR A 251 7.09 14.56 -17.23
C THR A 251 8.18 14.21 -16.21
N VAL A 252 8.05 14.79 -15.02
CA VAL A 252 8.82 14.39 -13.83
C VAL A 252 8.17 13.15 -13.21
N LEU A 253 9.00 12.22 -12.76
CA LEU A 253 8.60 10.97 -12.09
C LEU A 253 8.95 11.02 -10.61
N ALA A 254 8.08 10.46 -9.79
CA ALA A 254 8.42 10.15 -8.40
C ALA A 254 9.44 9.00 -8.33
N ASN A 255 10.11 8.82 -7.19
CA ASN A 255 11.12 7.77 -7.06
C ASN A 255 10.53 6.36 -7.26
N GLU A 256 9.28 6.16 -6.86
CA GLU A 256 8.52 4.91 -7.04
C GLU A 256 8.11 4.63 -8.50
N GLU A 257 8.20 5.62 -9.38
CA GLU A 257 7.92 5.49 -10.83
C GLU A 257 9.21 5.22 -11.64
N VAL A 258 10.35 5.08 -10.96
CA VAL A 258 11.67 4.81 -11.57
C VAL A 258 12.13 3.41 -11.16
N THR A 259 12.49 2.61 -12.15
CA THR A 259 13.01 1.25 -11.95
C THR A 259 14.45 1.27 -11.43
N ALA A 260 14.92 0.11 -10.94
CA ALA A 260 16.27 -0.02 -10.39
C ALA A 260 17.39 0.30 -11.39
N ASP A 261 17.13 0.16 -12.69
CA ASP A 261 18.07 0.46 -13.78
C ASP A 261 17.93 1.91 -14.31
N GLY A 262 17.29 2.80 -13.54
CA GLY A 262 17.22 4.23 -13.88
C GLY A 262 16.29 4.55 -15.04
N ARG A 263 15.27 3.74 -15.26
CA ARG A 263 14.30 3.92 -16.35
C ARG A 263 12.90 4.13 -15.78
N SER A 264 12.01 4.70 -16.58
CA SER A 264 10.60 4.81 -16.21
C SER A 264 9.95 3.41 -16.12
N ASP A 265 9.12 3.16 -15.11
CA ASP A 265 8.33 1.94 -14.95
C ASP A 265 7.39 1.70 -16.14
N ARG A 266 7.01 2.78 -16.82
CA ARG A 266 6.19 2.78 -18.04
C ARG A 266 6.97 3.32 -19.22
N GLY A 267 6.94 2.61 -20.33
CA GLY A 267 7.62 2.98 -21.55
C GLY A 267 9.11 2.68 -21.55
N ASN A 268 9.70 2.35 -20.40
CA ASN A 268 11.09 1.96 -20.26
C ASN A 268 12.07 3.00 -20.85
N PHE A 269 11.77 4.30 -20.63
CA PHE A 269 12.59 5.41 -21.11
C PHE A 269 13.70 5.76 -20.10
N PRO A 270 14.83 6.32 -20.54
CA PRO A 270 15.85 6.88 -19.66
C PRO A 270 15.28 7.98 -18.77
N VAL A 271 15.73 8.03 -17.53
CA VAL A 271 15.36 9.06 -16.55
C VAL A 271 16.61 9.78 -16.10
N PHE A 272 16.59 11.12 -16.14
CA PHE A 272 17.71 11.98 -15.82
C PHE A 272 17.46 12.76 -14.54
N ARG A 273 18.52 12.97 -13.79
CA ARG A 273 18.49 13.84 -12.62
C ARG A 273 18.65 15.29 -13.08
N LYS A 274 17.62 16.10 -12.81
CA LYS A 274 17.58 17.51 -13.23
C LYS A 274 17.07 18.40 -12.11
N ARG A 275 17.61 19.61 -11.98
CA ARG A 275 17.11 20.60 -11.03
C ARG A 275 15.98 21.39 -11.69
N LEU A 276 14.76 21.23 -11.14
CA LEU A 276 13.54 21.91 -11.64
C LEU A 276 12.75 22.48 -10.46
N ARG A 277 12.07 23.59 -10.69
CA ARG A 277 11.15 24.18 -9.71
C ARG A 277 9.87 23.36 -9.64
N GLN A 278 9.57 22.83 -8.43
CA GLN A 278 8.47 21.91 -8.19
C GLN A 278 7.74 22.25 -6.89
N TRP A 279 6.46 21.88 -6.81
CA TRP A 279 5.73 21.84 -5.55
C TRP A 279 6.18 20.67 -4.70
N MET A 280 6.48 20.96 -3.45
CA MET A 280 6.87 19.99 -2.44
C MET A 280 5.93 20.06 -1.26
N MET A 281 5.65 18.91 -0.62
CA MET A 281 4.95 18.83 0.67
C MET A 281 5.90 18.35 1.75
N ARG A 282 5.93 19.05 2.88
CA ARG A 282 6.86 18.86 4.00
C ARG A 282 6.43 17.68 4.90
N ILE A 283 6.31 16.50 4.30
CA ILE A 283 5.99 15.26 5.03
C ILE A 283 7.07 14.93 6.08
N THR A 284 8.30 15.41 5.89
CA THR A 284 9.42 15.23 6.82
C THR A 284 9.14 15.87 8.18
N ALA A 285 8.35 16.94 8.25
CA ALA A 285 7.93 17.55 9.51
C ALA A 285 7.12 16.60 10.40
N TYR A 286 6.48 15.59 9.81
CA TYR A 286 5.68 14.58 10.52
C TYR A 286 6.43 13.25 10.72
N ALA A 287 7.72 13.17 10.41
CA ALA A 287 8.46 11.91 10.39
C ALA A 287 8.41 11.16 11.73
N ASP A 288 8.61 11.84 12.86
CA ASP A 288 8.55 11.22 14.20
C ASP A 288 7.13 10.77 14.53
N ARG A 289 6.11 11.59 14.31
CA ARG A 289 4.71 11.21 14.54
C ARG A 289 4.25 10.05 13.65
N LEU A 290 4.71 10.01 12.39
CA LEU A 290 4.45 8.88 11.49
C LEU A 290 5.10 7.58 11.99
N LEU A 291 6.25 7.67 12.69
CA LEU A 291 6.91 6.51 13.29
C LEU A 291 6.25 6.07 14.60
N ASP A 292 6.01 7.00 15.51
CA ASP A 292 5.54 6.74 16.87
C ASP A 292 4.13 6.14 16.85
N ASP A 293 3.25 6.69 16.01
CA ASP A 293 1.88 6.24 15.88
C ASP A 293 1.72 4.88 15.19
N LEU A 294 2.79 4.31 14.59
CA LEU A 294 2.78 2.90 14.16
C LEU A 294 2.53 1.93 15.32
N SER A 295 2.84 2.36 16.54
CA SER A 295 2.68 1.53 17.75
C SER A 295 1.21 1.27 18.11
N VAL A 296 0.31 2.19 17.80
CA VAL A 296 -1.13 2.10 18.11
C VAL A 296 -1.97 1.49 16.99
N LEU A 297 -1.38 1.25 15.81
CA LEU A 297 -2.06 0.67 14.66
C LEU A 297 -2.08 -0.86 14.71
N ASP A 298 -3.24 -1.46 14.39
CA ASP A 298 -3.38 -2.92 14.18
C ASP A 298 -3.06 -3.25 12.71
N TRP A 299 -1.78 -3.09 12.36
CA TRP A 299 -1.27 -3.30 11.02
C TRP A 299 -0.27 -4.45 10.96
N PRO A 300 -0.12 -5.13 9.81
CA PRO A 300 0.90 -6.16 9.62
C PRO A 300 2.30 -5.61 9.92
N GLU A 301 3.09 -6.36 10.71
CA GLU A 301 4.43 -5.91 11.12
C GLU A 301 5.37 -5.67 9.93
N GLN A 302 5.14 -6.39 8.83
CA GLN A 302 5.87 -6.17 7.58
C GLN A 302 5.65 -4.74 7.05
N VAL A 303 4.40 -4.26 7.02
CA VAL A 303 4.07 -2.89 6.57
C VAL A 303 4.68 -1.85 7.50
N LYS A 304 4.56 -2.05 8.83
CA LYS A 304 5.18 -1.16 9.82
C LYS A 304 6.70 -1.09 9.63
N THR A 305 7.34 -2.24 9.37
CA THR A 305 8.78 -2.30 9.10
C THR A 305 9.15 -1.59 7.80
N MET A 306 8.34 -1.74 6.74
CA MET A 306 8.56 -1.01 5.49
C MET A 306 8.47 0.51 5.71
N GLN A 307 7.49 1.00 6.46
CA GLN A 307 7.38 2.43 6.78
C GLN A 307 8.54 2.92 7.65
N ARG A 308 8.93 2.18 8.71
CA ARG A 308 10.10 2.53 9.55
C ARG A 308 11.38 2.64 8.71
N ASN A 309 11.60 1.69 7.81
CA ASN A 309 12.79 1.68 6.94
C ASN A 309 12.76 2.80 5.90
N TRP A 310 11.58 3.13 5.40
CA TRP A 310 11.39 4.22 4.42
C TRP A 310 11.61 5.58 5.07
N ILE A 311 11.03 5.81 6.23
CA ILE A 311 11.25 7.04 7.01
C ILE A 311 12.71 7.10 7.46
N GLY A 312 13.27 5.98 7.92
CA GLY A 312 14.70 5.79 8.13
C GLY A 312 15.31 6.78 9.11
N ARG A 313 14.69 6.94 10.30
CA ARG A 313 15.17 7.80 11.39
C ARG A 313 16.54 7.36 11.87
N SER A 314 17.51 8.27 11.84
CA SER A 314 18.87 8.03 12.26
C SER A 314 19.29 9.10 13.27
N ALA A 315 19.62 8.68 14.49
CA ALA A 315 20.19 9.57 15.51
C ALA A 315 21.73 9.56 15.41
N GLY A 316 22.32 10.74 15.47
CA GLY A 316 23.77 10.91 15.36
C GLY A 316 24.21 12.30 15.75
N ALA A 317 25.33 12.75 15.20
CA ALA A 317 25.84 14.09 15.37
C ALA A 317 26.15 14.76 14.03
N ALA A 318 25.94 16.07 13.97
CA ALA A 318 26.49 16.92 12.94
C ALA A 318 27.88 17.43 13.46
N ALA A 319 28.90 17.21 12.66
CA ALA A 319 30.28 17.67 12.96
C ALA A 319 30.73 18.68 11.90
N LEU A 320 31.33 19.77 12.31
CA LEU A 320 31.82 20.85 11.46
C LEU A 320 33.29 20.68 11.15
N PHE A 321 33.63 20.38 9.91
CA PHE A 321 34.99 20.32 9.38
C PHE A 321 35.30 21.64 8.70
N SER A 322 36.32 22.35 9.15
CA SER A 322 36.69 23.65 8.59
C SER A 322 37.64 23.50 7.40
N ALA A 323 37.30 24.06 6.26
CA ALA A 323 38.14 24.06 5.06
C ALA A 323 38.38 25.50 4.53
N ARG A 324 39.45 25.71 3.76
CA ARG A 324 39.69 26.98 3.11
C ARG A 324 39.05 27.00 1.71
N THR A 325 38.31 28.04 1.41
CA THR A 325 37.78 28.28 0.06
C THR A 325 38.84 28.79 -0.90
N SER A 326 38.59 28.75 -2.20
CA SER A 326 39.53 29.21 -3.23
C SER A 326 39.88 30.69 -3.13
N ASP A 327 39.05 31.52 -2.50
CA ASP A 327 39.31 32.94 -2.20
C ASP A 327 40.04 33.18 -0.86
N GLY A 328 40.35 32.09 -0.13
CA GLY A 328 41.10 32.11 1.13
C GLY A 328 40.25 32.29 2.39
N ALA A 329 38.93 32.37 2.30
CA ALA A 329 38.05 32.38 3.45
C ALA A 329 38.00 30.98 4.11
N THR A 330 37.47 30.90 5.33
CA THR A 330 37.19 29.62 6.00
C THR A 330 35.73 29.29 5.86
N GLU A 331 35.41 28.04 5.48
CA GLU A 331 34.10 27.51 5.35
C GLU A 331 33.95 26.25 6.20
N ASP A 332 32.84 26.12 6.90
CA ASP A 332 32.55 24.95 7.69
C ASP A 332 31.71 23.97 6.88
N LEU A 333 32.22 22.75 6.70
CA LEU A 333 31.57 21.60 6.10
C LEU A 333 30.82 20.83 7.18
N GLU A 334 29.52 20.90 7.21
CA GLU A 334 28.71 20.12 8.11
C GLU A 334 28.58 18.68 7.59
N VAL A 335 28.99 17.71 8.41
CA VAL A 335 28.89 16.27 8.14
C VAL A 335 28.02 15.62 9.18
N PHE A 336 26.95 14.92 8.74
CA PHE A 336 26.15 14.09 9.62
C PHE A 336 26.74 12.68 9.70
N THR A 337 26.84 12.14 10.93
CA THR A 337 27.23 10.74 11.15
C THR A 337 26.44 10.08 12.27
N THR A 338 26.05 8.82 12.07
CA THR A 338 25.49 7.97 13.12
C THR A 338 26.54 7.35 14.02
N ARG A 339 27.83 7.56 13.65
CA ARG A 339 29.00 7.02 14.35
C ARG A 339 29.98 8.14 14.75
N PRO A 340 29.55 9.15 15.56
CA PRO A 340 30.47 10.19 16.02
C PRO A 340 31.62 9.64 16.85
N ASP A 341 31.48 8.49 17.51
CA ASP A 341 32.50 7.74 18.22
C ASP A 341 33.71 7.43 17.34
N THR A 342 33.57 7.33 16.02
CA THR A 342 34.68 7.02 15.09
C THR A 342 35.37 8.23 14.49
N LEU A 343 35.04 9.45 14.92
CA LEU A 343 35.54 10.70 14.33
C LEU A 343 37.07 10.80 14.30
N PHE A 344 37.77 10.23 15.29
CA PHE A 344 39.23 10.13 15.33
C PHE A 344 39.82 9.26 14.21
N GLY A 345 39.03 8.38 13.62
CA GLY A 345 39.41 7.51 12.50
C GLY A 345 39.04 8.07 11.13
N ALA A 346 38.45 9.29 11.07
CA ALA A 346 38.14 9.94 9.82
C ALA A 346 39.40 10.40 9.11
N THR A 347 39.71 9.79 7.97
CA THR A 347 40.98 10.03 7.23
C THR A 347 40.76 10.79 5.92
N TYR A 348 39.54 10.97 5.48
CA TYR A 348 39.18 11.85 4.35
C TYR A 348 37.72 12.26 4.42
N LEU A 349 37.33 13.29 3.66
CA LEU A 349 35.98 13.73 3.46
C LEU A 349 35.56 13.43 2.01
N VAL A 350 34.27 13.12 1.81
CA VAL A 350 33.69 12.97 0.48
C VAL A 350 32.41 13.80 0.37
N LEU A 351 32.37 14.64 -0.67
CA LEU A 351 31.17 15.40 -1.02
C LEU A 351 30.48 14.75 -2.23
N ALA A 352 29.17 14.90 -2.28
CA ALA A 352 28.45 14.62 -3.52
C ALA A 352 28.98 15.51 -4.64
N PRO A 353 29.16 15.02 -5.86
CA PRO A 353 29.66 15.81 -6.97
C PRO A 353 28.83 17.07 -7.27
N GLU A 354 27.53 17.05 -6.93
CA GLU A 354 26.56 18.13 -7.09
C GLU A 354 26.50 19.11 -5.92
N HIS A 355 27.28 18.85 -4.84
CA HIS A 355 27.27 19.68 -3.64
C HIS A 355 27.68 21.11 -3.97
N GLU A 356 26.96 22.10 -3.43
CA GLU A 356 27.17 23.53 -3.74
C GLU A 356 28.56 24.08 -3.36
N LEU A 357 29.17 23.52 -2.31
CA LEU A 357 30.50 23.94 -1.86
C LEU A 357 31.63 23.40 -2.74
N VAL A 358 31.42 22.44 -3.63
CA VAL A 358 32.47 21.88 -4.49
C VAL A 358 33.17 22.96 -5.30
N ASP A 359 32.40 23.86 -5.92
CA ASP A 359 32.91 24.92 -6.78
C ASP A 359 33.65 26.02 -6.00
N ARG A 360 33.37 26.15 -4.70
CA ARG A 360 34.07 27.08 -3.77
C ARG A 360 35.29 26.47 -3.15
N LEU A 361 35.33 25.14 -2.96
CA LEU A 361 36.40 24.39 -2.29
C LEU A 361 37.44 23.85 -3.26
N VAL A 362 37.15 23.72 -4.54
CA VAL A 362 38.10 23.21 -5.52
C VAL A 362 39.27 24.15 -5.68
N ALA A 363 40.50 23.61 -5.52
CA ALA A 363 41.72 24.40 -5.68
C ALA A 363 41.99 24.73 -7.16
N ALA A 364 42.68 25.82 -7.41
CA ALA A 364 43.09 26.23 -8.78
C ALA A 364 44.18 25.31 -9.35
N GLU A 365 45.09 24.84 -8.51
CA GLU A 365 46.24 24.00 -8.87
C GLU A 365 46.35 22.81 -7.91
N TRP A 366 46.92 21.71 -8.38
CA TRP A 366 47.27 20.57 -7.52
C TRP A 366 48.33 20.92 -6.50
N PRO A 367 48.19 20.45 -5.24
CA PRO A 367 49.28 20.58 -4.28
C PRO A 367 50.50 19.76 -4.73
N ASP A 368 51.69 20.22 -4.32
CA ASP A 368 52.95 19.55 -4.63
C ASP A 368 52.92 18.08 -4.16
N GLY A 369 53.27 17.16 -5.07
CA GLY A 369 53.35 15.74 -4.75
C GLY A 369 52.02 15.02 -4.68
N VAL A 370 50.93 15.59 -5.25
CA VAL A 370 49.61 14.91 -5.35
C VAL A 370 49.77 13.55 -6.05
N ASP A 371 49.11 12.53 -5.51
CA ASP A 371 49.06 11.22 -6.16
C ASP A 371 48.29 11.33 -7.51
N PRO A 372 48.92 10.89 -8.62
CA PRO A 372 48.23 10.92 -9.92
C PRO A 372 46.90 10.18 -9.94
N HIS A 373 46.70 9.20 -9.08
CA HIS A 373 45.45 8.44 -8.94
C HIS A 373 44.26 9.33 -8.46
N TRP A 374 44.58 10.40 -7.73
CA TRP A 374 43.57 11.32 -7.19
C TRP A 374 43.09 12.37 -8.19
N THR A 375 43.79 12.51 -9.34
CA THR A 375 43.63 13.64 -10.28
C THR A 375 42.63 13.35 -11.41
N PHE A 376 42.10 12.15 -11.49
CA PHE A 376 41.26 11.71 -12.62
C PHE A 376 41.92 11.98 -14.00
N GLY A 377 43.27 12.00 -14.04
CA GLY A 377 44.05 12.23 -15.23
C GLY A 377 44.04 13.67 -15.75
N ALA A 378 43.51 14.62 -15.00
CA ALA A 378 43.39 16.02 -15.41
C ALA A 378 44.56 16.88 -14.91
N ALA A 379 44.87 17.93 -15.66
CA ALA A 379 46.00 18.84 -15.34
C ALA A 379 45.70 19.77 -14.13
N THR A 380 44.42 20.02 -13.82
CA THR A 380 43.98 20.87 -12.71
C THR A 380 42.79 20.28 -11.98
N PRO A 381 42.61 20.61 -10.68
CA PRO A 381 41.44 20.16 -9.92
C PRO A 381 40.09 20.54 -10.57
N VAL A 382 39.97 21.76 -11.07
CA VAL A 382 38.74 22.26 -11.74
C VAL A 382 38.41 21.44 -12.97
N ALA A 383 39.41 21.07 -13.79
CA ALA A 383 39.21 20.24 -14.98
C ALA A 383 38.82 18.80 -14.59
N ALA A 384 39.41 18.27 -13.52
CA ALA A 384 39.06 16.96 -13.00
C ALA A 384 37.61 16.87 -12.52
N VAL A 385 37.18 17.81 -11.69
CA VAL A 385 35.79 17.91 -11.20
C VAL A 385 34.78 17.98 -12.34
N LYS A 386 35.05 18.84 -13.35
CA LYS A 386 34.20 18.97 -14.53
C LYS A 386 34.07 17.64 -15.29
N SER A 387 35.20 16.99 -15.56
CA SER A 387 35.23 15.70 -16.27
C SER A 387 34.51 14.59 -15.49
N TYR A 388 34.69 14.55 -14.18
CA TYR A 388 34.03 13.58 -13.32
C TYR A 388 32.51 13.78 -13.27
N ARG A 389 32.03 15.02 -13.08
CA ARG A 389 30.60 15.34 -13.14
C ARG A 389 29.97 14.89 -14.46
N GLN A 390 30.65 15.08 -15.59
CA GLN A 390 30.17 14.62 -16.91
C GLN A 390 30.13 13.08 -16.98
N ALA A 391 31.10 12.38 -16.44
CA ALA A 391 31.17 10.92 -16.48
C ALA A 391 30.07 10.23 -15.67
N ILE A 392 29.55 10.89 -14.62
CA ILE A 392 28.52 10.32 -13.74
C ILE A 392 27.10 10.86 -14.00
N ALA A 393 26.96 11.86 -14.88
CA ALA A 393 25.68 12.55 -15.09
C ALA A 393 24.51 11.62 -15.50
N ALA A 394 24.83 10.51 -16.18
CA ALA A 394 23.83 9.53 -16.64
C ALA A 394 23.55 8.39 -15.63
N LYS A 395 24.28 8.33 -14.49
CA LYS A 395 24.09 7.27 -13.49
C LYS A 395 22.93 7.60 -12.56
N SER A 396 22.03 6.64 -12.34
CA SER A 396 21.00 6.72 -11.30
C SER A 396 21.60 6.68 -9.88
N ASP A 397 20.83 7.13 -8.88
CA ASP A 397 21.24 7.06 -7.47
C ASP A 397 21.52 5.61 -7.03
N LEU A 398 20.76 4.64 -7.55
CA LEU A 398 20.94 3.23 -7.23
C LEU A 398 22.22 2.67 -7.86
N GLU A 399 22.46 2.94 -9.15
CA GLU A 399 23.70 2.55 -9.83
C GLU A 399 24.93 3.14 -9.14
N ARG A 400 24.81 4.37 -8.64
CA ARG A 400 25.87 5.04 -7.88
C ARG A 400 26.15 4.32 -6.55
N GLN A 401 25.09 3.87 -5.85
CA GLN A 401 25.24 3.14 -4.57
C GLN A 401 25.73 1.71 -4.75
N GLU A 402 25.33 1.02 -5.81
CA GLU A 402 25.70 -0.37 -6.08
C GLU A 402 27.00 -0.52 -6.86
N ASN A 403 27.60 0.59 -7.31
CA ASN A 403 28.81 0.57 -8.12
C ASN A 403 29.98 -0.05 -7.34
N LYS A 404 30.49 -1.17 -7.84
CA LYS A 404 31.64 -1.86 -7.27
C LYS A 404 32.97 -1.16 -7.59
N ALA A 405 33.04 -0.40 -8.67
CA ALA A 405 34.21 0.36 -9.02
C ALA A 405 34.27 1.66 -8.20
N LYS A 406 35.24 1.80 -7.32
CA LYS A 406 35.41 3.01 -6.52
C LYS A 406 36.07 4.10 -7.36
N THR A 407 35.31 5.16 -7.64
CA THR A 407 35.77 6.32 -8.40
C THR A 407 35.59 7.61 -7.61
N GLY A 408 36.48 8.55 -7.78
CA GLY A 408 36.43 9.82 -7.09
C GLY A 408 37.51 10.78 -7.60
N VAL A 409 37.42 12.04 -7.17
CA VAL A 409 38.38 13.10 -7.53
C VAL A 409 38.71 13.91 -6.29
N PHE A 410 39.98 14.12 -6.03
CA PHE A 410 40.44 15.02 -5.01
C PHE A 410 40.24 16.49 -5.40
N LEU A 411 39.73 17.31 -4.47
CA LEU A 411 39.49 18.74 -4.77
C LEU A 411 40.76 19.60 -4.76
N GLY A 412 41.94 19.02 -4.44
CA GLY A 412 43.19 19.78 -4.22
C GLY A 412 43.19 20.50 -2.87
N ASN A 413 42.27 20.18 -1.97
CA ASN A 413 42.03 20.89 -0.71
C ASN A 413 41.86 19.95 0.47
N TYR A 414 42.05 20.48 1.68
CA TYR A 414 41.96 19.74 2.93
C TYR A 414 41.01 20.42 3.91
N ALA A 415 40.36 19.63 4.75
CA ALA A 415 39.55 20.09 5.88
C ALA A 415 40.20 19.71 7.20
N ILE A 416 39.88 20.45 8.28
CA ILE A 416 40.35 20.18 9.64
C ILE A 416 39.30 19.31 10.34
N ASN A 417 39.70 18.13 10.82
CA ASN A 417 38.91 17.27 11.65
C ASN A 417 38.64 17.91 13.03
N PRO A 418 37.36 18.11 13.44
CA PRO A 418 37.06 18.79 14.71
C PRO A 418 37.48 18.01 15.96
N ALA A 419 37.69 16.68 15.88
CA ALA A 419 38.03 15.86 17.03
C ALA A 419 39.55 15.92 17.41
N ASN A 420 40.43 15.96 16.39
CA ASN A 420 41.88 15.86 16.61
C ASN A 420 42.68 17.00 15.98
N GLY A 421 42.08 17.87 15.18
CA GLY A 421 42.74 18.98 14.50
C GLY A 421 43.58 18.59 13.29
N GLU A 422 43.54 17.34 12.84
CA GLU A 422 44.30 16.85 11.70
C GLU A 422 43.66 17.29 10.37
N GLN A 423 44.54 17.45 9.35
CA GLN A 423 44.08 17.74 8.00
C GLN A 423 43.70 16.47 7.26
N VAL A 424 42.49 16.43 6.69
CA VAL A 424 41.97 15.33 5.88
C VAL A 424 41.68 15.81 4.46
N PRO A 425 42.04 15.07 3.39
CA PRO A 425 41.77 15.48 2.02
C PRO A 425 40.28 15.42 1.71
N ILE A 426 39.83 16.35 0.84
CA ILE A 426 38.42 16.44 0.41
C ILE A 426 38.29 15.87 -1.00
N PHE A 427 37.46 14.84 -1.15
CA PHE A 427 37.12 14.21 -2.45
C PHE A 427 35.68 14.51 -2.85
N ILE A 428 35.39 14.36 -4.13
CA ILE A 428 34.04 14.06 -4.63
C ILE A 428 33.99 12.61 -5.11
N ALA A 429 32.90 11.91 -4.84
CA ALA A 429 32.70 10.54 -5.32
C ALA A 429 31.22 10.26 -5.59
N ASP A 430 30.94 9.36 -6.53
CA ASP A 430 29.58 9.05 -6.98
C ASP A 430 28.73 8.28 -5.96
N TYR A 431 29.34 7.60 -4.98
CA TYR A 431 28.59 6.89 -3.92
C TYR A 431 28.02 7.82 -2.84
N VAL A 432 28.35 9.11 -2.84
CA VAL A 432 27.76 10.12 -1.95
C VAL A 432 26.68 10.88 -2.72
N LEU A 433 25.50 10.94 -2.13
CA LEU A 433 24.32 11.54 -2.76
C LEU A 433 24.02 12.91 -2.14
N ALA A 434 23.83 13.92 -2.96
CA ALA A 434 23.50 15.28 -2.53
C ALA A 434 22.18 15.41 -1.77
N GLY A 435 21.26 14.45 -1.95
CA GLY A 435 19.95 14.47 -1.32
C GLY A 435 19.87 13.67 -0.03
N TYR A 436 20.97 13.16 0.54
CA TYR A 436 21.00 12.45 1.81
C TYR A 436 21.91 13.15 2.80
N GLY A 437 21.39 13.47 3.99
CA GLY A 437 22.12 14.23 5.00
C GLY A 437 22.53 15.61 4.47
N THR A 438 23.77 15.97 4.70
CA THR A 438 24.36 17.24 4.23
C THR A 438 24.94 17.13 2.82
N GLY A 439 24.90 15.96 2.16
CA GLY A 439 25.62 15.72 0.90
C GLY A 439 27.13 15.63 1.07
N ALA A 440 27.62 15.58 2.31
CA ALA A 440 29.00 15.39 2.69
C ALA A 440 29.10 14.29 3.75
N ILE A 441 30.12 13.45 3.65
CA ILE A 441 30.39 12.39 4.63
C ILE A 441 31.82 12.47 5.13
N MET A 442 32.05 12.15 6.38
CA MET A 442 33.35 11.74 6.89
C MET A 442 33.58 10.27 6.57
N ALA A 443 34.71 9.94 6.03
CA ALA A 443 35.06 8.57 5.72
C ALA A 443 35.93 7.95 6.78
N VAL A 444 35.51 6.79 7.29
CA VAL A 444 36.19 6.07 8.38
C VAL A 444 36.56 4.66 7.89
N PRO A 445 37.64 4.49 7.14
CA PRO A 445 38.02 3.23 6.52
C PRO A 445 38.19 2.07 7.48
N GLY A 446 38.61 2.32 8.71
CA GLY A 446 38.74 1.28 9.73
C GLY A 446 37.40 0.62 10.11
N HIS A 447 36.24 1.32 9.90
CA HIS A 447 34.95 0.91 10.46
C HIS A 447 33.74 1.04 9.51
N ASP A 448 33.96 1.40 8.23
CA ASP A 448 33.01 1.34 7.15
C ASP A 448 33.62 0.62 5.95
N GLN A 449 32.96 -0.42 5.44
CA GLN A 449 33.51 -1.24 4.36
C GLN A 449 33.62 -0.48 3.03
N ARG A 450 32.69 0.43 2.73
CA ARG A 450 32.75 1.24 1.50
C ARG A 450 33.90 2.22 1.55
N ASP A 451 34.13 2.81 2.71
CA ASP A 451 35.24 3.72 2.95
C ASP A 451 36.59 2.97 2.93
N TRP A 452 36.61 1.72 3.45
CA TRP A 452 37.79 0.85 3.39
C TRP A 452 38.19 0.53 1.95
N GLU A 453 37.19 0.18 1.11
CA GLU A 453 37.41 -0.13 -0.31
C GLU A 453 37.91 1.10 -1.07
N PHE A 454 37.35 2.29 -0.81
CA PHE A 454 37.79 3.53 -1.43
C PHE A 454 39.20 3.90 -0.94
N ALA A 455 39.44 3.84 0.35
CA ALA A 455 40.76 4.14 0.92
C ALA A 455 41.84 3.19 0.39
N SER A 456 41.52 1.91 0.21
CA SER A 456 42.44 0.90 -0.37
C SER A 456 42.77 1.21 -1.82
N GLU A 457 41.76 1.64 -2.62
CA GLU A 457 41.92 2.00 -4.03
C GLU A 457 42.77 3.28 -4.20
N PHE A 458 42.55 4.30 -3.33
CA PHE A 458 43.18 5.59 -3.41
C PHE A 458 44.44 5.71 -2.52
N GLY A 459 44.88 4.63 -1.84
CA GLY A 459 46.05 4.62 -1.00
C GLY A 459 45.93 5.54 0.21
N LEU A 460 44.73 5.74 0.77
CA LEU A 460 44.49 6.60 1.93
C LEU A 460 44.70 5.84 3.24
N PRO A 461 45.01 6.54 4.36
CA PRO A 461 45.24 5.89 5.64
C PRO A 461 43.99 5.18 6.18
N ILE A 462 44.20 4.00 6.80
CA ILE A 462 43.16 3.21 7.48
C ILE A 462 43.54 3.14 8.96
N ILE A 463 42.72 3.73 9.83
CA ILE A 463 43.03 3.85 11.27
C ILE A 463 41.98 3.05 12.06
N GLU A 464 42.46 2.10 12.88
CA GLU A 464 41.63 1.40 13.85
C GLU A 464 41.28 2.32 15.02
N VAL A 465 40.01 2.58 15.27
CA VAL A 465 39.54 3.35 16.45
C VAL A 465 38.57 2.55 17.33
N ILE A 466 38.20 1.37 16.94
CA ILE A 466 37.45 0.39 17.74
C ILE A 466 38.22 -0.93 17.69
N ALA A 467 38.66 -1.41 18.85
CA ALA A 467 39.41 -2.65 18.93
C ALA A 467 38.49 -3.88 18.71
N GLY A 468 38.98 -4.85 17.93
CA GLY A 468 38.29 -6.13 17.79
C GLY A 468 38.41 -6.80 16.42
N GLY A 469 39.03 -6.16 15.42
CA GLY A 469 39.24 -6.71 14.10
C GLY A 469 40.60 -6.38 13.49
N ASP A 470 40.90 -6.97 12.34
CA ASP A 470 42.10 -6.65 11.56
C ASP A 470 41.71 -5.67 10.42
N VAL A 471 41.83 -4.37 10.72
CA VAL A 471 41.49 -3.31 9.76
C VAL A 471 42.39 -3.28 8.52
N SER A 472 43.50 -4.01 8.52
CA SER A 472 44.37 -4.13 7.34
C SER A 472 43.76 -5.06 6.28
N ALA A 473 42.87 -5.97 6.67
CA ALA A 473 42.25 -6.94 5.78
C ALA A 473 40.80 -6.54 5.36
N ALA A 474 40.04 -5.88 6.23
CA ALA A 474 38.70 -5.38 5.99
C ALA A 474 38.27 -4.42 7.09
N ALA A 475 37.22 -3.61 6.85
CA ALA A 475 36.67 -2.75 7.90
C ALA A 475 36.06 -3.59 9.04
N TYR A 476 36.27 -3.16 10.28
CA TYR A 476 35.67 -3.74 11.47
C TYR A 476 34.40 -2.98 11.85
N VAL A 477 33.24 -3.58 11.63
CA VAL A 477 31.92 -2.96 11.87
C VAL A 477 31.28 -3.38 13.20
N GLY A 478 31.98 -4.14 14.02
CA GLY A 478 31.51 -4.62 15.32
C GLY A 478 31.61 -3.60 16.44
N ASP A 479 31.08 -3.96 17.61
CA ASP A 479 31.26 -3.23 18.86
C ASP A 479 32.60 -3.59 19.50
N GLY A 480 33.15 -2.65 20.27
CA GLY A 480 34.43 -2.81 20.96
C GLY A 480 34.79 -1.62 21.84
N MET A 481 35.98 -1.64 22.39
CA MET A 481 36.50 -0.51 23.14
C MET A 481 37.24 0.45 22.21
N LEU A 482 37.08 1.74 22.44
CA LEU A 482 37.75 2.78 21.66
C LEU A 482 39.28 2.76 21.89
N VAL A 483 40.02 2.83 20.78
CA VAL A 483 41.52 2.94 20.74
C VAL A 483 41.89 4.04 19.77
N ASN A 484 43.08 4.60 19.86
CA ASN A 484 43.57 5.68 18.99
C ASN A 484 42.62 6.90 18.89
N SER A 485 41.79 7.11 19.91
CA SER A 485 40.70 8.07 19.95
C SER A 485 40.83 9.10 21.07
N GLY A 486 42.04 9.43 21.44
CA GLY A 486 42.34 10.47 22.43
C GLY A 486 41.62 10.25 23.78
N TYR A 487 40.78 11.18 24.15
CA TYR A 487 40.00 11.15 25.41
C TYR A 487 38.87 10.08 25.43
N LEU A 488 38.54 9.46 24.30
CA LEU A 488 37.56 8.38 24.21
C LEU A 488 38.19 7.00 24.45
N ASN A 489 39.51 6.87 24.49
CA ASN A 489 40.19 5.58 24.64
C ASN A 489 39.70 4.83 25.87
N GLY A 490 39.35 3.55 25.67
CA GLY A 490 38.89 2.67 26.73
C GLY A 490 37.41 2.81 27.07
N MET A 491 36.63 3.62 26.34
CA MET A 491 35.17 3.68 26.43
C MET A 491 34.54 2.65 25.50
N ASP A 492 33.34 2.18 25.82
CA ASP A 492 32.51 1.49 24.86
C ASP A 492 31.89 2.47 23.83
N VAL A 493 31.35 1.92 22.74
CA VAL A 493 30.80 2.71 21.62
C VAL A 493 29.68 3.64 22.07
N ALA A 494 28.78 3.19 22.96
CA ALA A 494 27.61 3.97 23.39
C ALA A 494 28.05 5.18 24.22
N ALA A 495 28.91 4.97 25.24
CA ALA A 495 29.46 6.03 26.06
C ALA A 495 30.28 7.01 25.24
N ALA A 496 31.05 6.52 24.26
CA ALA A 496 31.88 7.37 23.40
C ALA A 496 31.02 8.30 22.51
N LYS A 497 29.90 7.85 22.00
CA LYS A 497 28.95 8.68 21.22
C LYS A 497 28.45 9.87 22.04
N ASP A 498 28.04 9.64 23.26
CA ASP A 498 27.50 10.68 24.13
C ASP A 498 28.60 11.71 24.48
N VAL A 499 29.81 11.22 24.84
CA VAL A 499 30.93 12.07 25.23
C VAL A 499 31.43 12.93 24.07
N ILE A 500 31.60 12.35 22.87
CA ILE A 500 32.06 13.13 21.70
C ILE A 500 31.04 14.16 21.23
N THR A 501 29.74 13.79 21.26
CA THR A 501 28.68 14.71 20.88
C THR A 501 28.62 15.90 21.82
N ALA A 502 28.66 15.67 23.13
CA ALA A 502 28.73 16.75 24.13
C ALA A 502 29.98 17.61 23.97
N HIS A 503 31.12 17.02 23.62
CA HIS A 503 32.39 17.75 23.38
C HIS A 503 32.27 18.66 22.15
N LEU A 504 31.72 18.14 21.04
CA LEU A 504 31.49 18.93 19.82
C LEU A 504 30.55 20.11 20.09
N GLU A 505 29.49 19.90 20.90
CA GLU A 505 28.55 20.96 21.32
C GLU A 505 29.27 22.04 22.15
N SER A 506 30.03 21.63 23.15
CA SER A 506 30.75 22.57 24.03
C SER A 506 31.76 23.45 23.30
N ASP A 507 32.39 22.91 22.25
CA ASP A 507 33.38 23.59 21.43
C ASP A 507 32.78 24.39 20.27
N GLY A 508 31.44 24.30 20.09
CA GLY A 508 30.74 24.91 18.96
C GLY A 508 31.09 24.32 17.60
N ARG A 509 31.57 23.05 17.59
CA ARG A 509 32.03 22.33 16.40
C ARG A 509 31.07 21.23 15.95
N GLY A 510 29.87 21.17 16.51
CA GLY A 510 28.85 20.22 16.16
C GLY A 510 27.69 20.20 17.13
N ARG A 511 26.73 19.31 16.91
CA ARG A 511 25.54 19.13 17.74
C ARG A 511 24.97 17.74 17.57
N ALA A 512 24.18 17.28 18.53
CA ALA A 512 23.30 16.14 18.33
C ALA A 512 22.32 16.46 17.18
N ARG A 513 22.05 15.46 16.31
CA ARG A 513 21.17 15.64 15.18
C ARG A 513 20.42 14.34 14.84
N ILE A 514 19.18 14.49 14.42
CA ILE A 514 18.37 13.43 13.87
C ILE A 514 18.21 13.68 12.37
N GLU A 515 18.44 12.67 11.58
CA GLU A 515 18.26 12.69 10.13
C GLU A 515 17.26 11.60 9.69
N TYR A 516 16.58 11.86 8.60
CA TYR A 516 15.62 10.94 8.01
C TYR A 516 16.02 10.61 6.57
N LYS A 517 15.78 9.37 6.15
CA LYS A 517 15.85 9.01 4.73
C LYS A 517 14.68 9.57 3.96
N LEU A 518 13.53 9.69 4.63
CA LEU A 518 12.32 10.32 4.09
C LEU A 518 12.68 11.71 3.54
N ARG A 519 12.16 12.01 2.38
CA ARG A 519 12.26 13.35 1.75
C ARG A 519 10.88 13.93 1.62
N ASP A 520 10.82 15.26 1.48
CA ASP A 520 9.56 15.93 1.20
C ASP A 520 8.95 15.40 -0.09
N TRP A 521 7.63 15.32 -0.07
CA TRP A 521 6.87 14.70 -1.15
C TRP A 521 6.84 15.62 -2.37
N LEU A 522 7.35 15.15 -3.50
CA LEU A 522 7.26 15.80 -4.79
C LEU A 522 5.81 15.81 -5.27
N PHE A 523 5.15 16.96 -5.18
CA PHE A 523 3.70 17.08 -5.30
C PHE A 523 3.21 17.66 -6.63
N ALA A 524 4.05 17.88 -7.61
CA ALA A 524 3.66 18.38 -8.94
C ALA A 524 3.91 17.35 -10.03
N ARG A 525 3.01 17.32 -11.04
CA ARG A 525 3.16 16.52 -12.25
C ARG A 525 2.88 17.38 -13.48
N GLN A 526 3.74 17.25 -14.50
CA GLN A 526 3.63 17.93 -15.78
C GLN A 526 2.70 17.15 -16.70
N ARG A 527 1.44 17.00 -16.26
CA ARG A 527 0.37 16.20 -16.92
C ARG A 527 -0.88 17.03 -17.14
N TYR A 528 -1.78 16.53 -17.96
CA TYR A 528 -3.12 17.08 -18.13
C TYR A 528 -4.11 16.41 -17.14
N TRP A 529 -4.09 15.08 -17.05
CA TRP A 529 -5.10 14.30 -16.33
C TRP A 529 -4.74 14.13 -14.87
N GLY A 530 -5.08 15.12 -14.09
CA GLY A 530 -4.89 15.22 -12.63
C GLY A 530 -5.65 16.42 -12.07
N GLU A 531 -5.71 16.54 -10.73
CA GLU A 531 -6.34 17.68 -10.06
C GLU A 531 -5.52 18.95 -10.29
N PRO A 532 -6.12 20.04 -10.85
CA PRO A 532 -5.44 21.33 -11.00
C PRO A 532 -5.12 21.97 -9.64
N PHE A 533 -3.99 22.67 -9.57
CA PHE A 533 -3.66 23.46 -8.40
C PHE A 533 -4.56 24.70 -8.26
N PRO A 534 -5.12 24.97 -7.07
CA PRO A 534 -5.88 26.18 -6.78
C PRO A 534 -4.93 27.35 -6.46
N ILE A 535 -3.93 27.54 -7.29
CA ILE A 535 -2.86 28.55 -7.15
C ILE A 535 -2.75 29.36 -8.44
N VAL A 536 -2.53 30.65 -8.29
CA VAL A 536 -2.17 31.55 -9.37
C VAL A 536 -0.86 32.25 -9.07
N ASN A 537 -0.11 32.63 -10.09
CA ASN A 537 1.14 33.37 -9.97
C ASN A 537 0.96 34.81 -10.43
N ASP A 538 1.54 35.75 -9.71
CA ASP A 538 1.61 37.16 -10.11
C ASP A 538 2.67 37.40 -11.21
N SER A 539 2.85 38.64 -11.62
CA SER A 539 3.82 39.04 -12.64
C SER A 539 5.29 38.81 -12.25
N GLU A 540 5.56 38.62 -10.96
CA GLU A 540 6.90 38.29 -10.42
C GLU A 540 7.07 36.77 -10.23
N GLY A 541 6.04 35.99 -10.54
CA GLY A 541 6.03 34.52 -10.41
C GLY A 541 5.82 34.05 -8.99
N ARG A 542 5.34 34.91 -8.07
CA ARG A 542 4.98 34.51 -6.69
C ARG A 542 3.64 33.81 -6.66
N PRO A 543 3.49 32.70 -5.89
CA PRO A 543 2.24 31.97 -5.78
C PRO A 543 1.26 32.66 -4.84
N HIS A 544 0.01 32.67 -5.25
CA HIS A 544 -1.12 33.13 -4.46
C HIS A 544 -2.19 32.04 -4.43
N ALA A 545 -2.66 31.68 -3.23
CA ALA A 545 -3.79 30.77 -3.06
C ALA A 545 -5.07 31.45 -3.55
N LEU A 546 -5.92 30.70 -4.23
CA LEU A 546 -7.27 31.16 -4.53
C LEU A 546 -8.13 31.13 -3.27
N ASP A 547 -9.15 31.99 -3.24
CA ASP A 547 -10.21 31.93 -2.23
C ASP A 547 -10.95 30.57 -2.35
N GLU A 548 -11.36 30.02 -1.20
CA GLU A 548 -12.13 28.76 -1.19
C GLU A 548 -13.43 28.86 -1.99
N ALA A 549 -14.03 30.04 -2.05
CA ALA A 549 -15.22 30.30 -2.86
C ALA A 549 -14.98 30.21 -4.39
N ALA A 550 -13.72 30.25 -4.82
CA ALA A 550 -13.34 30.09 -6.22
C ALA A 550 -13.18 28.63 -6.65
N LEU A 551 -13.32 27.67 -5.72
CA LEU A 551 -13.26 26.24 -6.01
C LEU A 551 -14.59 25.72 -6.57
N PRO A 552 -14.56 24.75 -7.49
CA PRO A 552 -13.37 24.07 -8.04
C PRO A 552 -12.66 24.84 -9.13
N VAL A 553 -11.34 24.66 -9.27
CA VAL A 553 -10.60 24.95 -10.49
C VAL A 553 -10.76 23.76 -11.42
N GLU A 554 -11.55 23.91 -12.48
CA GLU A 554 -11.83 22.81 -13.39
C GLU A 554 -10.76 22.67 -14.47
N LEU A 555 -10.54 21.43 -14.94
CA LEU A 555 -9.68 21.15 -16.10
C LEU A 555 -10.28 21.75 -17.36
N PRO A 556 -9.51 22.53 -18.16
CA PRO A 556 -9.98 23.05 -19.42
C PRO A 556 -9.98 21.97 -20.49
N ASP A 557 -10.88 22.08 -21.48
CA ASP A 557 -10.76 21.30 -22.70
C ASP A 557 -9.56 21.80 -23.51
N VAL A 558 -8.68 20.90 -23.90
CA VAL A 558 -7.54 21.17 -24.79
C VAL A 558 -7.63 20.33 -26.05
N GLY A 559 -7.23 20.87 -27.19
CA GLY A 559 -7.25 20.15 -28.48
C GLY A 559 -6.16 19.09 -28.62
N ASP A 560 -5.16 19.11 -27.74
CA ASP A 560 -4.04 18.18 -27.74
C ASP A 560 -3.57 17.94 -26.29
N TYR A 561 -3.74 16.72 -25.82
CA TYR A 561 -3.39 16.26 -24.47
C TYR A 561 -1.95 15.79 -24.35
N SER A 562 -1.22 15.76 -25.48
CA SER A 562 0.15 15.23 -25.50
C SER A 562 1.08 16.16 -24.71
N PRO A 563 1.91 15.64 -23.80
CA PRO A 563 3.07 16.38 -23.35
C PRO A 563 3.97 16.67 -24.55
N VAL A 564 4.79 17.69 -24.48
CA VAL A 564 5.85 17.84 -25.45
C VAL A 564 6.84 16.70 -25.17
N LEU A 565 6.89 15.73 -26.09
CA LEU A 565 7.85 14.64 -26.03
C LEU A 565 9.16 15.12 -26.64
N PHE A 566 10.23 14.76 -26.00
CA PHE A 566 11.59 15.02 -26.44
C PHE A 566 12.26 13.72 -26.88
N ASP A 567 13.42 13.82 -27.50
CA ASP A 567 14.27 12.66 -27.69
C ASP A 567 14.47 12.02 -26.32
N PRO A 568 14.19 10.70 -26.15
CA PRO A 568 14.34 10.04 -24.86
C PRO A 568 15.71 10.23 -24.20
N ASP A 569 16.75 10.46 -25.01
CA ASP A 569 18.13 10.65 -24.54
C ASP A 569 18.50 12.15 -24.34
N ASP A 570 17.57 13.09 -24.54
CA ASP A 570 17.79 14.54 -24.36
C ASP A 570 17.62 14.95 -22.87
N ALA A 571 18.69 14.82 -22.11
CA ALA A 571 18.74 15.24 -20.71
C ALA A 571 18.55 16.75 -20.48
N ASP A 572 18.78 17.59 -21.49
CA ASP A 572 18.72 19.06 -21.39
C ASP A 572 17.33 19.63 -21.64
N SER A 573 16.42 18.84 -22.18
CA SER A 573 15.02 19.25 -22.43
C SER A 573 14.30 19.69 -21.15
N GLU A 574 13.32 20.60 -21.28
CA GLU A 574 12.55 21.13 -20.14
C GLU A 574 11.07 20.74 -20.23
N PRO A 575 10.39 20.50 -19.10
CA PRO A 575 8.98 20.16 -19.07
C PRO A 575 8.13 21.25 -19.75
N SER A 576 7.20 20.82 -20.59
CA SER A 576 6.13 21.68 -21.12
C SER A 576 4.79 21.01 -20.82
N PRO A 577 4.13 21.35 -19.69
CA PRO A 577 2.87 20.71 -19.30
C PRO A 577 1.78 20.93 -20.35
N PRO A 578 0.93 19.92 -20.64
CA PRO A 578 -0.14 20.06 -21.61
C PRO A 578 -1.13 21.19 -21.28
N LEU A 579 -1.37 21.48 -19.99
CA LEU A 579 -2.24 22.59 -19.56
C LEU A 579 -1.73 23.95 -19.99
N ALA A 580 -0.45 24.13 -20.20
CA ALA A 580 0.11 25.39 -20.72
C ALA A 580 -0.41 25.77 -22.12
N LYS A 581 -0.96 24.78 -22.87
CA LYS A 581 -1.57 24.99 -24.17
C LYS A 581 -2.95 25.70 -24.10
N ALA A 582 -3.61 25.64 -22.93
CA ALA A 582 -4.90 26.30 -22.69
C ALA A 582 -4.73 27.77 -22.27
N THR A 583 -4.24 28.61 -23.19
CA THR A 583 -3.83 30.02 -22.93
C THR A 583 -4.92 30.85 -22.26
N ASP A 584 -6.19 30.69 -22.67
CA ASP A 584 -7.33 31.42 -22.08
C ASP A 584 -7.65 30.98 -20.66
N TRP A 585 -7.34 29.74 -20.32
CA TRP A 585 -7.46 29.20 -18.96
C TRP A 585 -6.27 29.59 -18.08
N VAL A 586 -5.07 29.64 -18.66
CA VAL A 586 -3.84 30.01 -17.95
C VAL A 586 -3.85 31.45 -17.50
N HIS A 587 -4.24 32.39 -18.40
CA HIS A 587 -4.24 33.83 -18.11
C HIS A 587 -5.59 34.30 -17.58
N VAL A 588 -5.59 34.78 -16.35
CA VAL A 588 -6.81 35.19 -15.65
C VAL A 588 -6.66 36.57 -15.03
N GLU A 589 -7.76 37.31 -14.93
CA GLU A 589 -7.83 38.54 -14.15
C GLU A 589 -8.64 38.28 -12.89
N LEU A 590 -8.02 38.47 -11.72
CA LEU A 590 -8.62 38.19 -10.41
C LEU A 590 -8.41 39.38 -9.45
N ASP A 591 -9.35 39.54 -8.52
CA ASP A 591 -9.18 40.40 -7.35
C ASP A 591 -8.92 39.51 -6.12
N LEU A 592 -7.68 39.48 -5.67
CA LEU A 592 -7.25 38.79 -4.46
C LEU A 592 -7.15 39.73 -3.24
N GLY A 593 -7.96 40.81 -3.22
CA GLY A 593 -8.01 41.78 -2.13
C GLY A 593 -7.29 43.11 -2.44
N GLU A 594 -6.66 43.24 -3.60
CA GLU A 594 -5.90 44.43 -4.03
C GLU A 594 -6.44 45.04 -5.34
N GLY A 595 -7.66 44.70 -5.74
CA GLY A 595 -8.26 45.03 -7.02
C GLY A 595 -7.90 44.04 -8.14
N LEU A 596 -8.57 44.19 -9.26
CA LEU A 596 -8.42 43.27 -10.42
C LEU A 596 -7.02 43.40 -11.00
N LYS A 597 -6.29 42.26 -11.02
CA LYS A 597 -4.93 42.15 -11.53
C LYS A 597 -4.80 40.92 -12.42
N PRO A 598 -3.84 40.94 -13.40
CA PRO A 598 -3.53 39.74 -14.19
C PRO A 598 -2.71 38.72 -13.39
N TYR A 599 -3.10 37.47 -13.49
CA TYR A 599 -2.41 36.32 -12.91
C TYR A 599 -2.28 35.19 -13.94
N THR A 600 -1.39 34.24 -13.65
CA THR A 600 -1.26 32.99 -14.42
C THR A 600 -1.54 31.80 -13.52
N ARG A 601 -2.44 30.90 -13.94
CA ARG A 601 -2.68 29.63 -13.22
C ARG A 601 -1.44 28.75 -13.29
N ASP A 602 -1.24 27.92 -12.26
CA ASP A 602 -0.25 26.85 -12.32
C ASP A 602 -0.68 25.83 -13.37
N THR A 603 0.25 25.41 -14.23
CA THR A 603 -0.01 24.50 -15.35
C THR A 603 0.35 23.04 -15.03
N ASN A 604 0.85 22.76 -13.83
CA ASN A 604 1.01 21.42 -13.31
C ASN A 604 -0.31 20.90 -12.71
N VAL A 605 -0.38 19.60 -12.48
CA VAL A 605 -1.45 18.96 -11.73
C VAL A 605 -0.88 18.26 -10.50
N MET A 606 -1.75 18.01 -9.51
CA MET A 606 -1.41 17.22 -8.34
C MET A 606 -1.17 15.75 -8.75
N PRO A 607 -0.41 14.96 -7.97
CA PRO A 607 -0.26 13.53 -8.23
C PRO A 607 -1.58 12.81 -7.97
N GLN A 608 -1.81 11.66 -8.63
CA GLN A 608 -3.00 10.82 -8.41
C GLN A 608 -3.22 10.45 -6.94
N TRP A 609 -2.13 10.38 -6.15
CA TRP A 609 -2.19 10.10 -4.71
C TRP A 609 -2.88 11.19 -3.89
N ALA A 610 -3.10 12.39 -4.42
CA ALA A 610 -3.80 13.46 -3.72
C ALA A 610 -5.25 13.05 -3.43
N GLY A 611 -6.01 12.61 -4.45
CA GLY A 611 -7.37 12.14 -4.28
C GLY A 611 -7.49 10.91 -3.38
N SER A 612 -6.53 9.97 -3.47
CA SER A 612 -6.54 8.77 -2.63
C SER A 612 -6.10 9.02 -1.17
N SER A 613 -5.60 10.21 -0.83
CA SER A 613 -5.12 10.51 0.51
C SER A 613 -6.22 10.91 1.52
N TRP A 614 -7.49 11.00 1.10
CA TRP A 614 -8.59 11.44 1.96
C TRP A 614 -9.96 10.82 1.60
N TYR A 615 -10.03 9.90 0.68
CA TYR A 615 -11.27 9.39 0.09
C TYR A 615 -12.16 8.62 1.11
N GLU A 616 -11.59 8.07 2.17
CA GLU A 616 -12.32 7.46 3.29
C GLU A 616 -13.28 8.47 3.94
N LEU A 617 -12.84 9.72 4.08
CA LEU A 617 -13.67 10.80 4.63
C LEU A 617 -14.85 11.13 3.70
N ARG A 618 -14.64 11.04 2.38
CA ARG A 618 -15.72 11.30 1.42
C ARG A 618 -16.78 10.19 1.41
N TYR A 619 -16.41 8.94 1.68
CA TYR A 619 -17.41 7.88 1.87
C TYR A 619 -18.33 8.16 3.07
N ALA A 620 -17.81 8.76 4.12
CA ALA A 620 -18.62 9.15 5.28
C ALA A 620 -19.69 10.18 4.91
N ASP A 621 -19.42 11.11 3.97
CA ASP A 621 -20.38 12.18 3.60
C ASP A 621 -20.29 12.59 2.12
N PRO A 622 -20.70 11.70 1.18
CA PRO A 622 -20.38 11.84 -0.25
C PRO A 622 -21.10 13.00 -0.95
N HIS A 623 -22.22 13.48 -0.43
CA HIS A 623 -23.08 14.46 -1.09
C HIS A 623 -23.03 15.85 -0.43
N ASN A 624 -22.14 16.06 0.52
CA ASN A 624 -21.98 17.35 1.16
C ASN A 624 -21.29 18.34 0.19
N SER A 625 -21.99 19.40 -0.17
CA SER A 625 -21.48 20.46 -1.06
C SER A 625 -20.84 21.62 -0.31
N GLU A 626 -21.04 21.71 1.00
CA GLU A 626 -20.58 22.81 1.86
C GLU A 626 -19.28 22.47 2.59
N GLN A 627 -19.07 21.19 2.90
CA GLN A 627 -17.89 20.66 3.58
C GLN A 627 -17.43 19.35 2.93
N PHE A 628 -16.14 19.04 3.05
CA PHE A 628 -15.63 17.76 2.56
C PHE A 628 -16.25 16.58 3.30
N CYS A 629 -16.58 16.77 4.60
CA CYS A 629 -17.32 15.86 5.45
C CYS A 629 -17.89 16.65 6.64
N ALA A 630 -19.14 16.44 7.01
CA ALA A 630 -19.69 17.00 8.24
C ALA A 630 -19.01 16.38 9.46
N LYS A 631 -18.69 17.20 10.46
CA LYS A 631 -17.97 16.76 11.67
C LYS A 631 -18.70 15.64 12.42
N GLU A 632 -20.01 15.69 12.46
CA GLU A 632 -20.84 14.66 13.10
C GLU A 632 -20.76 13.33 12.37
N ASN A 633 -20.72 13.33 11.03
CA ASN A 633 -20.58 12.14 10.21
C ASN A 633 -19.16 11.55 10.33
N GLU A 634 -18.13 12.40 10.29
CA GLU A 634 -16.75 12.00 10.51
C GLU A 634 -16.58 11.37 11.91
N ALA A 635 -16.99 12.07 12.96
CA ALA A 635 -16.86 11.60 14.33
C ALA A 635 -17.61 10.28 14.57
N TYR A 636 -18.79 10.11 13.97
CA TYR A 636 -19.55 8.86 14.04
C TYR A 636 -18.80 7.71 13.35
N TRP A 637 -18.33 7.89 12.11
CA TRP A 637 -17.72 6.80 11.34
C TRP A 637 -16.26 6.54 11.71
N MET A 638 -15.48 7.58 12.02
CA MET A 638 -14.03 7.50 12.18
C MET A 638 -13.51 7.90 13.57
N GLY A 639 -14.35 8.50 14.40
CA GLY A 639 -13.92 8.94 15.74
C GLY A 639 -13.39 7.81 16.62
N PRO A 640 -12.48 8.12 17.56
CA PRO A 640 -11.95 7.17 18.52
C PRO A 640 -13.04 6.54 19.40
N ARG A 641 -12.92 5.23 19.68
CA ARG A 641 -13.82 4.45 20.53
C ARG A 641 -13.03 3.72 21.63
N PRO A 642 -12.51 4.46 22.62
CA PRO A 642 -11.63 3.88 23.63
C PRO A 642 -12.29 2.79 24.48
N ALA A 643 -13.60 2.79 24.62
CA ALA A 643 -14.33 1.73 25.32
C ALA A 643 -14.29 0.36 24.59
N GLU A 644 -14.18 0.38 23.26
CA GLU A 644 -14.15 -0.84 22.43
C GLU A 644 -12.71 -1.24 22.08
N HIS A 645 -11.83 -0.27 21.78
CA HIS A 645 -10.49 -0.51 21.23
C HIS A 645 -9.34 -0.15 22.20
N GLY A 646 -9.65 0.29 23.41
CA GLY A 646 -8.66 0.70 24.41
C GLY A 646 -8.32 2.19 24.37
N ALA A 647 -7.66 2.67 25.44
CA ALA A 647 -7.41 4.09 25.68
C ALA A 647 -6.53 4.77 24.60
N ALA A 648 -5.74 4.00 23.88
CA ALA A 648 -4.86 4.50 22.81
C ALA A 648 -5.49 4.37 21.41
N ASP A 649 -6.81 4.15 21.31
CA ASP A 649 -7.48 4.03 20.02
C ASP A 649 -7.30 5.29 19.16
N PRO A 650 -6.68 5.19 17.97
CA PRO A 650 -6.44 6.34 17.11
C PRO A 650 -7.69 6.82 16.37
N GLY A 651 -8.78 6.03 16.34
CA GLY A 651 -9.89 6.21 15.43
C GLY A 651 -9.58 5.69 14.02
N GLY A 652 -10.27 6.23 13.02
CA GLY A 652 -10.14 5.83 11.62
C GLY A 652 -11.05 4.68 11.19
N VAL A 653 -10.90 4.25 9.95
CA VAL A 653 -11.62 3.11 9.35
C VAL A 653 -11.37 1.84 10.16
N ASP A 654 -12.43 1.10 10.51
CA ASP A 654 -12.34 -0.07 11.38
C ASP A 654 -11.59 -1.25 10.76
N LEU A 655 -11.77 -1.47 9.46
CA LEU A 655 -11.03 -2.45 8.67
C LEU A 655 -10.74 -1.89 7.29
N TYR A 656 -9.46 -1.85 6.92
CA TYR A 656 -8.98 -1.47 5.61
C TYR A 656 -8.24 -2.64 4.96
N VAL A 657 -8.62 -3.01 3.74
CA VAL A 657 -8.02 -4.14 3.01
C VAL A 657 -7.44 -3.67 1.69
N GLY A 658 -6.19 -4.04 1.42
CA GLY A 658 -5.53 -3.66 0.18
C GLY A 658 -4.13 -4.22 0.04
N GLY A 659 -3.48 -3.96 -1.11
CA GLY A 659 -2.17 -4.49 -1.46
C GLY A 659 -1.03 -3.94 -0.59
N ALA A 660 -0.05 -4.78 -0.29
CA ALA A 660 1.13 -4.38 0.50
C ALA A 660 2.06 -3.41 -0.25
N GLU A 661 1.94 -3.29 -1.57
CA GLU A 661 2.67 -2.35 -2.41
C GLU A 661 2.40 -0.88 -2.05
N HIS A 662 1.26 -0.61 -1.42
CA HIS A 662 0.90 0.74 -0.97
C HIS A 662 1.51 1.15 0.37
N ALA A 663 2.31 0.30 1.00
CA ALA A 663 2.87 0.51 2.35
C ALA A 663 3.61 1.85 2.50
N VAL A 664 4.44 2.22 1.53
CA VAL A 664 5.26 3.45 1.53
C VAL A 664 4.80 4.51 0.53
N LEU A 665 3.65 4.30 -0.11
CA LEU A 665 3.00 5.19 -1.07
C LEU A 665 1.72 5.76 -0.46
N HIS A 666 0.57 5.29 -0.94
CA HIS A 666 -0.75 5.74 -0.50
C HIS A 666 -0.90 5.74 1.03
N LEU A 667 -0.52 4.66 1.73
CA LEU A 667 -0.68 4.57 3.18
C LEU A 667 0.15 5.61 3.95
N LEU A 668 1.33 5.99 3.43
CA LEU A 668 2.15 7.02 4.07
C LEU A 668 1.58 8.41 3.81
N TYR A 669 1.16 8.70 2.57
CA TYR A 669 0.62 9.99 2.18
C TYR A 669 -0.74 10.28 2.82
N SER A 670 -1.63 9.29 2.89
CA SER A 670 -2.93 9.44 3.56
C SER A 670 -2.78 9.68 5.06
N ARG A 671 -1.83 9.01 5.74
CA ARG A 671 -1.51 9.28 7.15
C ARG A 671 -1.01 10.71 7.36
N PHE A 672 -0.15 11.19 6.47
CA PHE A 672 0.34 12.58 6.54
C PHE A 672 -0.79 13.60 6.38
N TRP A 673 -1.61 13.48 5.33
CA TRP A 673 -2.73 14.39 5.10
C TRP A 673 -3.72 14.37 6.27
N HIS A 674 -4.04 13.18 6.74
CA HIS A 674 -4.97 13.00 7.86
C HIS A 674 -4.46 13.65 9.16
N LYS A 675 -3.16 13.53 9.46
CA LYS A 675 -2.54 14.19 10.62
C LYS A 675 -2.59 15.71 10.51
N VAL A 676 -2.37 16.28 9.32
CA VAL A 676 -2.53 17.74 9.13
C VAL A 676 -3.98 18.16 9.36
N LEU A 677 -4.95 17.43 8.81
CA LEU A 677 -6.36 17.70 9.02
C LEU A 677 -6.77 17.58 10.50
N TYR A 678 -6.20 16.61 11.23
CA TYR A 678 -6.38 16.44 12.66
C TYR A 678 -5.84 17.65 13.44
N ASP A 679 -4.61 18.07 13.17
CA ASP A 679 -3.97 19.22 13.83
C ASP A 679 -4.75 20.52 13.63
N LEU A 680 -5.32 20.70 12.43
CA LEU A 680 -6.15 21.85 12.08
C LEU A 680 -7.60 21.73 12.60
N GLY A 681 -7.98 20.61 13.23
CA GLY A 681 -9.29 20.38 13.86
C GLY A 681 -10.41 20.07 12.87
N HIS A 682 -10.08 19.53 11.69
CA HIS A 682 -11.06 19.15 10.68
C HIS A 682 -11.56 17.71 10.86
N VAL A 683 -10.78 16.83 11.48
CA VAL A 683 -11.13 15.44 11.78
C VAL A 683 -10.87 15.11 13.24
N SER A 684 -11.53 14.09 13.78
CA SER A 684 -11.46 13.67 15.19
C SER A 684 -10.47 12.53 15.43
N SER A 685 -10.13 11.75 14.41
CA SER A 685 -9.15 10.66 14.46
C SER A 685 -7.75 11.17 14.05
N HIS A 686 -6.68 10.66 14.68
CA HIS A 686 -5.32 11.07 14.33
C HIS A 686 -4.64 10.08 13.37
N GLU A 687 -5.32 8.98 13.01
CA GLU A 687 -4.94 8.02 11.97
C GLU A 687 -6.14 7.69 11.09
N PRO A 688 -5.95 7.52 9.76
CA PRO A 688 -7.06 7.26 8.86
C PRO A 688 -7.57 5.82 8.94
N TYR A 689 -6.71 4.84 9.29
CA TYR A 689 -7.03 3.41 9.24
C TYR A 689 -6.58 2.71 10.51
N ARG A 690 -7.54 2.25 11.34
CA ARG A 690 -7.27 1.54 12.61
C ARG A 690 -6.60 0.19 12.36
N ARG A 691 -7.22 -0.65 11.52
CA ARG A 691 -6.75 -1.99 11.18
C ARG A 691 -6.52 -2.14 9.69
N LEU A 692 -5.37 -2.69 9.33
CA LEU A 692 -5.01 -3.01 7.95
C LEU A 692 -4.83 -4.51 7.78
N VAL A 693 -5.35 -5.05 6.69
CA VAL A 693 -5.09 -6.41 6.24
C VAL A 693 -4.63 -6.37 4.79
N ASN A 694 -3.50 -7.02 4.50
CA ASN A 694 -3.03 -7.15 3.14
C ASN A 694 -3.46 -8.51 2.58
N GLN A 695 -4.23 -8.52 1.51
CA GLN A 695 -4.48 -9.73 0.75
C GLN A 695 -3.24 -10.14 -0.05
N GLY A 696 -3.06 -11.46 -0.19
CA GLY A 696 -2.08 -12.01 -1.11
C GLY A 696 -2.49 -11.82 -2.57
N TYR A 697 -1.57 -12.14 -3.48
CA TYR A 697 -1.85 -12.07 -4.92
C TYR A 697 -2.42 -13.39 -5.42
N ILE A 698 -3.41 -13.31 -6.30
CA ILE A 698 -3.70 -14.42 -7.20
C ILE A 698 -2.66 -14.38 -8.32
N GLN A 699 -1.96 -15.49 -8.49
CA GLN A 699 -0.88 -15.66 -9.46
C GLN A 699 -1.31 -16.65 -10.54
N ALA A 700 -0.72 -16.56 -11.72
CA ALA A 700 -0.98 -17.49 -12.80
C ALA A 700 0.29 -17.77 -13.60
N PHE A 701 0.29 -18.86 -14.35
CA PHE A 701 1.33 -19.13 -15.31
C PHE A 701 1.13 -18.25 -16.54
N ALA A 702 2.21 -17.61 -16.98
CA ALA A 702 2.33 -16.97 -18.28
C ALA A 702 3.24 -17.82 -19.17
N TYR A 703 3.11 -17.66 -20.47
CA TYR A 703 3.87 -18.45 -21.43
C TYR A 703 4.48 -17.55 -22.49
N THR A 704 5.76 -17.76 -22.78
CA THR A 704 6.50 -17.02 -23.80
C THR A 704 6.96 -17.95 -24.93
N ASP A 705 6.96 -17.45 -26.17
CA ASP A 705 7.60 -18.13 -27.30
C ASP A 705 9.12 -17.98 -27.22
N ALA A 706 9.82 -18.61 -28.13
CA ALA A 706 11.28 -18.57 -28.20
C ALA A 706 11.89 -17.18 -28.42
N ARG A 707 11.07 -16.18 -28.76
CA ARG A 707 11.46 -14.77 -28.91
C ARG A 707 11.17 -13.95 -27.66
N GLY A 708 10.62 -14.58 -26.60
CA GLY A 708 10.20 -13.92 -25.38
C GLY A 708 8.84 -13.21 -25.48
N ALA A 709 8.07 -13.40 -26.55
CA ALA A 709 6.75 -12.80 -26.70
C ALA A 709 5.69 -13.63 -25.95
N TYR A 710 4.86 -12.98 -25.12
CA TYR A 710 3.78 -13.65 -24.40
C TYR A 710 2.69 -14.13 -25.35
N VAL A 711 2.22 -15.36 -25.11
CA VAL A 711 1.10 -16.00 -25.83
C VAL A 711 -0.08 -16.20 -24.87
N SER A 712 -1.29 -16.40 -25.43
CA SER A 712 -2.50 -16.63 -24.63
C SER A 712 -2.36 -17.91 -23.79
N ALA A 713 -2.43 -17.81 -22.48
CA ALA A 713 -2.35 -18.95 -21.58
C ALA A 713 -3.52 -19.95 -21.76
N ALA A 714 -4.69 -19.46 -22.22
CA ALA A 714 -5.86 -20.29 -22.48
C ALA A 714 -5.63 -21.28 -23.65
N ASP A 715 -4.75 -20.94 -24.59
CA ASP A 715 -4.46 -21.72 -25.78
C ASP A 715 -3.22 -22.60 -25.64
N VAL A 716 -2.65 -22.70 -24.42
CA VAL A 716 -1.49 -23.55 -24.13
C VAL A 716 -1.94 -24.89 -23.56
N ILE A 717 -1.38 -25.95 -24.09
CA ILE A 717 -1.57 -27.33 -23.59
C ILE A 717 -0.24 -27.92 -23.12
N GLU A 718 -0.30 -28.74 -22.07
CA GLU A 718 0.82 -29.57 -21.65
C GLU A 718 0.81 -30.89 -22.44
N ARG A 719 1.95 -31.25 -23.04
CA ARG A 719 2.16 -32.49 -23.76
C ARG A 719 3.54 -33.04 -23.43
N ASP A 720 3.61 -34.25 -22.86
CA ASP A 720 4.85 -34.97 -22.53
C ASP A 720 5.85 -34.15 -21.68
N GLY A 721 5.33 -33.27 -20.79
CA GLY A 721 6.15 -32.44 -19.94
C GLY A 721 6.65 -31.13 -20.56
N SER A 722 6.25 -30.83 -21.81
CA SER A 722 6.47 -29.58 -22.52
C SER A 722 5.16 -28.81 -22.68
N PHE A 723 5.22 -27.47 -22.81
CA PHE A 723 4.06 -26.63 -23.07
C PHE A 723 4.04 -26.22 -24.54
N VAL A 724 2.84 -26.34 -25.14
CA VAL A 724 2.63 -26.04 -26.55
C VAL A 724 1.47 -25.06 -26.71
N TYR A 725 1.74 -23.93 -27.34
CA TYR A 725 0.73 -22.93 -27.72
C TYR A 725 0.09 -23.33 -29.06
N ARG A 726 -1.24 -23.32 -29.10
CA ARG A 726 -2.04 -23.54 -30.30
C ARG A 726 -2.46 -22.21 -30.90
N GLY A 727 -1.60 -21.63 -31.72
CA GLY A 727 -1.86 -20.37 -32.39
C GLY A 727 -2.48 -20.55 -33.78
N PRO A 728 -2.91 -19.43 -34.41
CA PRO A 728 -3.47 -19.45 -35.75
C PRO A 728 -2.49 -19.97 -36.83
N ASP A 729 -1.20 -19.85 -36.57
CA ASP A 729 -0.10 -20.28 -37.47
C ASP A 729 0.41 -21.69 -37.15
N GLY A 730 -0.20 -22.40 -36.22
CA GLY A 730 0.17 -23.75 -35.80
C GLY A 730 0.61 -23.90 -34.36
N GLU A 731 1.10 -25.08 -34.01
CA GLU A 731 1.59 -25.39 -32.65
C GLU A 731 3.03 -24.91 -32.49
N VAL A 732 3.31 -24.19 -31.37
CA VAL A 732 4.67 -23.69 -31.06
C VAL A 732 4.99 -24.05 -29.62
N GLU A 733 6.20 -24.57 -29.37
CA GLU A 733 6.70 -24.80 -28.00
C GLU A 733 6.88 -23.48 -27.27
N VAL A 734 6.45 -23.43 -25.99
CA VAL A 734 6.50 -22.24 -25.16
C VAL A 734 7.07 -22.53 -23.79
N PHE A 735 7.62 -21.49 -23.17
CA PHE A 735 8.25 -21.56 -21.85
C PHE A 735 7.31 -20.98 -20.79
N GLN A 736 7.16 -21.73 -19.70
CA GLN A 736 6.28 -21.37 -18.61
C GLN A 736 7.01 -20.48 -17.60
N GLU A 737 6.36 -19.39 -17.22
CA GLU A 737 6.77 -18.49 -16.15
C GLU A 737 5.63 -18.35 -15.14
N PHE A 738 5.93 -18.47 -13.84
CA PHE A 738 4.95 -18.34 -12.77
C PHE A 738 5.06 -16.96 -12.11
N GLY A 739 3.95 -16.25 -11.98
CA GLY A 739 3.96 -14.95 -11.37
C GLY A 739 2.62 -14.21 -11.42
N LYS A 740 2.69 -12.92 -11.66
CA LYS A 740 1.55 -12.00 -11.68
C LYS A 740 0.49 -12.41 -12.72
N ILE A 741 -0.79 -12.18 -12.41
CA ILE A 741 -1.85 -12.13 -13.42
C ILE A 741 -1.86 -10.75 -14.08
N GLY A 742 -1.96 -10.72 -15.42
CA GLY A 742 -2.03 -9.45 -16.14
C GLY A 742 -2.36 -9.62 -17.61
N LYS A 743 -3.07 -8.65 -18.18
CA LYS A 743 -3.45 -8.67 -19.59
C LYS A 743 -2.24 -8.62 -20.53
N SER A 744 -1.19 -7.89 -20.16
CA SER A 744 0.08 -7.84 -20.88
C SER A 744 0.79 -9.19 -20.95
N LEU A 745 0.61 -10.02 -19.92
CA LEU A 745 1.15 -11.37 -19.84
C LEU A 745 0.25 -12.41 -20.51
N LYS A 746 -0.93 -12.00 -21.00
CA LYS A 746 -1.94 -12.85 -21.66
C LYS A 746 -2.34 -14.09 -20.84
N ASN A 747 -2.30 -13.97 -19.50
CA ASN A 747 -2.67 -15.02 -18.55
C ASN A 747 -3.87 -14.62 -17.65
N SER A 748 -4.57 -13.53 -18.00
CA SER A 748 -5.70 -13.05 -17.23
C SER A 748 -6.96 -13.85 -17.53
N VAL A 749 -7.72 -14.15 -16.46
CA VAL A 749 -9.06 -14.75 -16.50
C VAL A 749 -10.08 -13.68 -16.09
N SER A 750 -11.16 -13.54 -16.84
CA SER A 750 -12.20 -12.56 -16.55
C SER A 750 -13.16 -13.07 -15.46
N PRO A 751 -13.57 -12.23 -14.48
CA PRO A 751 -14.65 -12.59 -13.57
C PRO A 751 -15.96 -12.89 -14.30
N ASP A 752 -16.21 -12.22 -15.45
CA ASP A 752 -17.43 -12.48 -16.26
C ASP A 752 -17.49 -13.92 -16.74
N GLU A 753 -16.38 -14.46 -17.28
CA GLU A 753 -16.28 -15.86 -17.71
C GLU A 753 -16.61 -16.83 -16.57
N MET A 754 -16.07 -16.55 -15.36
CA MET A 754 -16.33 -17.40 -14.21
C MET A 754 -17.80 -17.33 -13.76
N CYS A 755 -18.39 -16.13 -13.79
CA CYS A 755 -19.81 -15.97 -13.48
C CYS A 755 -20.73 -16.62 -14.51
N ASP A 756 -20.37 -16.58 -15.81
CA ASP A 756 -21.14 -17.22 -16.87
C ASP A 756 -21.09 -18.75 -16.78
N ASP A 757 -19.92 -19.30 -16.48
CA ASP A 757 -19.70 -20.74 -16.46
C ASP A 757 -20.16 -21.41 -15.15
N TYR A 758 -20.13 -20.68 -14.01
CA TYR A 758 -20.34 -21.28 -12.68
C TYR A 758 -21.25 -20.48 -11.75
N GLY A 759 -21.52 -19.21 -12.02
CA GLY A 759 -22.22 -18.27 -11.14
C GLY A 759 -21.28 -17.48 -10.22
N ALA A 760 -21.73 -16.29 -9.82
CA ALA A 760 -20.97 -15.37 -8.96
C ALA A 760 -20.74 -15.95 -7.55
N ASP A 761 -21.75 -16.59 -6.95
CA ASP A 761 -21.59 -17.23 -5.63
C ASP A 761 -20.54 -18.34 -5.66
N THR A 762 -20.40 -19.06 -6.79
CA THR A 762 -19.34 -20.06 -6.94
C THR A 762 -17.97 -19.44 -6.95
N LEU A 763 -17.76 -18.33 -7.69
CA LEU A 763 -16.52 -17.60 -7.72
C LEU A 763 -16.15 -17.09 -6.31
N ARG A 764 -17.10 -16.50 -5.59
CA ARG A 764 -16.93 -16.00 -4.22
C ARG A 764 -16.45 -17.12 -3.27
N VAL A 765 -17.16 -18.27 -3.29
CA VAL A 765 -16.79 -19.43 -2.45
C VAL A 765 -15.42 -19.97 -2.84
N TYR A 766 -15.10 -20.03 -4.13
CA TYR A 766 -13.82 -20.54 -4.60
C TYR A 766 -12.66 -19.67 -4.12
N GLU A 767 -12.71 -18.36 -4.35
CA GLU A 767 -11.65 -17.45 -3.92
C GLU A 767 -11.46 -17.49 -2.40
N MET A 768 -12.54 -17.52 -1.63
CA MET A 768 -12.47 -17.62 -0.17
C MET A 768 -11.98 -18.99 0.32
N SER A 769 -12.09 -20.04 -0.47
CA SER A 769 -11.63 -21.40 -0.10
C SER A 769 -10.14 -21.66 -0.38
N MET A 770 -9.48 -20.83 -1.20
CA MET A 770 -8.11 -21.09 -1.71
C MET A 770 -7.03 -21.10 -0.61
N GLY A 771 -7.30 -20.61 0.59
CA GLY A 771 -6.36 -20.56 1.72
C GLY A 771 -6.47 -19.26 2.55
N PRO A 772 -5.51 -18.95 3.42
CA PRO A 772 -5.50 -17.70 4.20
C PRO A 772 -5.46 -16.47 3.30
N LEU A 773 -6.18 -15.40 3.65
CA LEU A 773 -6.33 -14.20 2.81
C LEU A 773 -4.98 -13.57 2.43
N GLU A 774 -4.03 -13.57 3.34
CA GLU A 774 -2.72 -12.94 3.20
C GLU A 774 -1.73 -13.71 2.30
N ALA A 775 -2.05 -14.99 2.01
CA ALA A 775 -1.16 -15.84 1.22
C ALA A 775 -1.40 -15.67 -0.27
N SER A 776 -0.34 -15.43 -1.04
CA SER A 776 -0.40 -15.52 -2.50
C SER A 776 -0.59 -16.97 -2.97
N ARG A 777 -1.36 -17.17 -4.05
CA ARG A 777 -1.74 -18.50 -4.50
C ARG A 777 -2.00 -18.57 -6.00
N PRO A 778 -1.77 -19.77 -6.61
CA PRO A 778 -2.03 -19.96 -8.03
C PRO A 778 -3.53 -20.04 -8.34
N TRP A 779 -3.97 -19.39 -9.40
CA TRP A 779 -5.28 -19.59 -9.99
C TRP A 779 -5.35 -20.92 -10.73
N ALA A 780 -6.43 -21.66 -10.51
CA ALA A 780 -6.70 -22.90 -11.22
C ALA A 780 -8.21 -23.02 -11.55
N THR A 781 -8.60 -22.65 -12.75
CA THR A 781 -10.00 -22.69 -13.21
C THR A 781 -10.65 -24.07 -13.02
N LYS A 782 -9.90 -25.16 -13.17
CA LYS A 782 -10.42 -26.53 -12.94
C LYS A 782 -10.89 -26.77 -11.50
N ASP A 783 -10.38 -26.05 -10.52
CA ASP A 783 -10.69 -26.25 -9.10
C ASP A 783 -11.97 -25.52 -8.68
N VAL A 784 -12.45 -24.56 -9.48
CA VAL A 784 -13.73 -23.84 -9.31
C VAL A 784 -14.91 -24.82 -9.22
N VAL A 785 -14.83 -25.94 -9.94
CA VAL A 785 -15.83 -27.02 -9.93
C VAL A 785 -16.07 -27.57 -8.51
N GLY A 786 -15.07 -27.54 -7.62
CA GLY A 786 -15.21 -27.95 -6.23
C GLY A 786 -16.21 -27.08 -5.46
N ALA A 787 -16.09 -25.76 -5.61
CA ALA A 787 -17.01 -24.78 -5.01
C ALA A 787 -18.43 -24.91 -5.60
N HIS A 788 -18.54 -25.05 -6.93
CA HIS A 788 -19.83 -25.27 -7.59
C HIS A 788 -20.54 -26.52 -7.07
N ARG A 789 -19.84 -27.64 -6.95
CA ARG A 789 -20.38 -28.89 -6.38
C ARG A 789 -20.80 -28.75 -4.91
N PHE A 790 -20.14 -27.89 -4.14
CA PHE A 790 -20.53 -27.59 -2.77
C PHE A 790 -21.89 -26.87 -2.77
N LEU A 791 -22.07 -25.81 -3.55
CA LEU A 791 -23.34 -25.07 -3.66
C LEU A 791 -24.46 -25.95 -4.21
N GLN A 792 -24.18 -26.83 -5.18
CA GLN A 792 -25.12 -27.83 -5.65
C GLN A 792 -25.59 -28.79 -4.54
N ARG A 793 -24.71 -29.19 -3.61
CA ARG A 793 -25.11 -30.02 -2.47
C ARG A 793 -26.02 -29.27 -1.49
N VAL A 794 -25.70 -28.01 -1.20
CA VAL A 794 -26.54 -27.15 -0.35
C VAL A 794 -27.93 -26.99 -0.98
N TRP A 795 -27.99 -26.70 -2.28
CA TRP A 795 -29.25 -26.60 -3.01
C TRP A 795 -30.06 -27.89 -2.92
N ARG A 796 -29.48 -29.03 -3.28
CA ARG A 796 -30.13 -30.36 -3.29
C ARG A 796 -30.55 -30.80 -1.89
N LEU A 797 -29.87 -30.36 -0.85
CA LEU A 797 -30.26 -30.64 0.53
C LEU A 797 -31.64 -30.01 0.82
N ALA A 798 -31.88 -28.80 0.36
CA ALA A 798 -33.09 -28.02 0.65
C ALA A 798 -34.18 -28.13 -0.42
N VAL A 799 -33.82 -28.38 -1.70
CA VAL A 799 -34.74 -28.36 -2.87
C VAL A 799 -34.69 -29.70 -3.59
N ASP A 800 -35.84 -30.23 -3.96
CA ASP A 800 -35.96 -31.38 -4.84
C ASP A 800 -35.67 -30.94 -6.28
N GLU A 801 -34.63 -31.47 -6.88
CA GLU A 801 -34.16 -31.06 -8.21
C GLU A 801 -35.11 -31.49 -9.34
N HIS A 802 -36.07 -32.46 -9.09
CA HIS A 802 -37.04 -32.89 -10.08
C HIS A 802 -38.31 -32.05 -10.03
N THR A 803 -38.81 -31.77 -8.82
CA THR A 803 -40.11 -31.06 -8.64
C THR A 803 -39.91 -29.55 -8.41
N GLY A 804 -38.77 -29.12 -7.92
CA GLY A 804 -38.48 -27.73 -7.48
C GLY A 804 -39.09 -27.39 -6.13
N GLU A 805 -39.73 -28.37 -5.44
CA GLU A 805 -40.32 -28.17 -4.12
C GLU A 805 -39.25 -28.26 -3.00
N MET A 806 -39.56 -27.66 -1.83
CA MET A 806 -38.71 -27.74 -0.66
C MET A 806 -38.74 -29.14 -0.04
N ARG A 807 -37.56 -29.67 0.25
CA ARG A 807 -37.35 -30.96 0.96
C ARG A 807 -37.18 -30.76 2.47
N VAL A 808 -37.71 -29.68 3.00
CA VAL A 808 -37.55 -29.30 4.40
C VAL A 808 -38.74 -29.68 5.22
N ALA A 809 -38.52 -30.45 6.28
CA ALA A 809 -39.55 -30.83 7.24
C ALA A 809 -39.56 -29.85 8.42
N ASN A 810 -40.77 -29.58 8.94
CA ASN A 810 -40.95 -28.76 10.14
C ASN A 810 -40.77 -29.56 11.46
N ASP A 811 -40.13 -30.71 11.40
CA ASP A 811 -39.80 -31.51 12.56
C ASP A 811 -38.69 -30.84 13.38
N PRO A 812 -38.90 -30.49 14.66
CA PRO A 812 -37.90 -29.73 15.44
C PRO A 812 -36.80 -30.60 16.02
N ASP A 813 -36.92 -31.92 16.08
CA ASP A 813 -36.01 -32.78 16.86
C ASP A 813 -34.79 -33.19 16.00
N LEU A 814 -33.64 -32.61 16.33
CA LEU A 814 -32.32 -33.04 15.83
C LEU A 814 -31.70 -34.01 16.83
N ASP A 815 -31.01 -35.03 16.34
CA ASP A 815 -30.20 -35.89 17.19
C ASP A 815 -29.03 -35.10 17.82
N THR A 816 -28.53 -35.60 18.95
CA THR A 816 -27.51 -34.92 19.75
C THR A 816 -26.20 -34.68 18.96
N ASP A 817 -25.83 -35.58 18.06
CA ASP A 817 -24.59 -35.46 17.28
C ASP A 817 -24.74 -34.33 16.24
N THR A 818 -25.89 -34.23 15.58
CA THR A 818 -26.24 -33.14 14.66
C THR A 818 -26.31 -31.80 15.41
N LEU A 819 -26.91 -31.75 16.62
CA LEU A 819 -26.94 -30.52 17.44
C LEU A 819 -25.53 -30.07 17.84
N ARG A 820 -24.68 -30.98 18.31
CA ARG A 820 -23.30 -30.67 18.69
C ARG A 820 -22.50 -30.15 17.49
N LEU A 821 -22.63 -30.81 16.34
CA LEU A 821 -21.93 -30.36 15.12
C LEU A 821 -22.46 -29.00 14.66
N LEU A 822 -23.79 -28.77 14.67
CA LEU A 822 -24.41 -27.50 14.35
C LEU A 822 -23.81 -26.36 15.20
N HIS A 823 -23.87 -26.49 16.53
CA HIS A 823 -23.44 -25.41 17.40
C HIS A 823 -21.91 -25.16 17.35
N ARG A 824 -21.09 -26.21 17.17
CA ARG A 824 -19.65 -26.06 16.87
C ARG A 824 -19.40 -25.35 15.53
N THR A 825 -20.20 -25.67 14.51
CA THR A 825 -20.10 -25.00 13.21
C THR A 825 -20.47 -23.53 13.33
N ILE A 826 -21.56 -23.19 14.01
CA ILE A 826 -21.95 -21.79 14.25
C ILE A 826 -20.83 -21.02 14.95
N ALA A 827 -20.31 -21.55 16.07
CA ALA A 827 -19.24 -20.91 16.83
C ALA A 827 -17.98 -20.71 15.96
N GLY A 828 -17.55 -21.76 15.28
CA GLY A 828 -16.33 -21.72 14.46
C GLY A 828 -16.44 -20.86 13.22
N VAL A 829 -17.59 -20.82 12.54
CA VAL A 829 -17.83 -19.95 11.37
C VAL A 829 -17.92 -18.48 11.80
N SER A 830 -18.58 -18.19 12.93
CA SER A 830 -18.65 -16.86 13.51
C SER A 830 -17.27 -16.29 13.81
N GLU A 831 -16.43 -17.09 14.48
CA GLU A 831 -15.04 -16.70 14.78
C GLU A 831 -14.20 -16.52 13.51
N ASP A 832 -14.38 -17.39 12.52
CA ASP A 832 -13.63 -17.34 11.28
C ASP A 832 -13.98 -16.11 10.43
N TYR A 833 -15.26 -15.74 10.34
CA TYR A 833 -15.68 -14.53 9.62
C TYR A 833 -15.15 -13.25 10.30
N ALA A 834 -15.27 -13.18 11.63
CA ALA A 834 -14.73 -12.05 12.40
C ALA A 834 -13.21 -11.91 12.27
N ALA A 835 -12.50 -13.00 11.99
CA ALA A 835 -11.05 -13.03 11.84
C ALA A 835 -10.57 -13.09 10.38
N LEU A 836 -11.44 -12.93 9.37
CA LEU A 836 -11.14 -13.07 7.94
C LEU A 836 -10.55 -14.44 7.53
N ARG A 837 -10.80 -15.49 8.33
CA ARG A 837 -10.38 -16.86 8.04
C ARG A 837 -11.41 -17.60 7.18
N ASN A 838 -11.81 -17.02 6.06
CA ASN A 838 -12.90 -17.50 5.21
C ASN A 838 -12.70 -18.94 4.71
N ASN A 839 -11.46 -19.35 4.48
CA ASN A 839 -11.13 -20.69 4.02
C ASN A 839 -11.49 -21.77 5.05
N THR A 840 -11.31 -21.49 6.34
CA THR A 840 -11.71 -22.41 7.43
C THR A 840 -13.22 -22.39 7.64
N ALA A 841 -13.87 -21.24 7.48
CA ALA A 841 -15.34 -21.16 7.48
C ALA A 841 -15.95 -22.03 6.36
N VAL A 842 -15.43 -21.93 5.12
CA VAL A 842 -15.87 -22.77 4.00
C VAL A 842 -15.69 -24.26 4.32
N ALA A 843 -14.57 -24.66 4.91
CA ALA A 843 -14.33 -26.06 5.27
C ALA A 843 -15.36 -26.58 6.30
N LYS A 844 -15.66 -25.78 7.33
CA LYS A 844 -16.67 -26.12 8.34
C LYS A 844 -18.08 -26.23 7.74
N LEU A 845 -18.46 -25.33 6.83
CA LEU A 845 -19.74 -25.39 6.13
C LEU A 845 -19.86 -26.62 5.23
N ILE A 846 -18.76 -27.01 4.56
CA ILE A 846 -18.71 -28.24 3.76
C ILE A 846 -18.88 -29.47 4.66
N GLU A 847 -18.20 -29.53 5.81
CA GLU A 847 -18.30 -30.61 6.78
C GLU A 847 -19.75 -30.76 7.27
N TYR A 848 -20.37 -29.67 7.71
CA TYR A 848 -21.75 -29.67 8.18
C TYR A 848 -22.74 -30.08 7.08
N THR A 849 -22.58 -29.56 5.86
CA THR A 849 -23.40 -29.94 4.70
C THR A 849 -23.28 -31.42 4.36
N ASN A 850 -22.07 -31.99 4.44
CA ASN A 850 -21.85 -33.41 4.20
C ASN A 850 -22.50 -34.29 5.28
N HIS A 851 -22.46 -33.88 6.56
CA HIS A 851 -23.14 -34.55 7.64
C HIS A 851 -24.64 -34.57 7.40
N LEU A 852 -25.28 -33.44 7.10
CA LEU A 852 -26.70 -33.34 6.82
C LEU A 852 -27.11 -34.19 5.61
N THR A 853 -26.33 -34.16 4.54
CA THR A 853 -26.59 -34.97 3.33
C THR A 853 -26.55 -36.47 3.63
N LYS A 854 -25.68 -36.90 4.54
CA LYS A 854 -25.57 -38.31 4.95
C LYS A 854 -26.72 -38.74 5.84
N GLN A 855 -27.15 -37.90 6.78
CA GLN A 855 -28.16 -38.22 7.77
C GLN A 855 -29.61 -38.08 7.23
N HIS A 856 -29.85 -37.11 6.33
CA HIS A 856 -31.16 -36.70 5.86
C HIS A 856 -31.27 -36.86 4.35
N ARG A 857 -31.49 -38.10 3.88
CA ARG A 857 -31.55 -38.44 2.45
C ARG A 857 -32.87 -37.98 1.76
N ASP A 858 -34.00 -38.05 2.45
CA ASP A 858 -35.33 -37.78 1.85
C ASP A 858 -35.85 -36.39 2.22
N SER A 859 -35.64 -35.94 3.44
CA SER A 859 -36.09 -34.65 3.95
C SER A 859 -35.17 -34.19 5.07
N VAL A 860 -34.80 -32.89 5.12
CA VAL A 860 -33.96 -32.31 6.14
C VAL A 860 -34.79 -31.50 7.13
N PRO A 861 -34.52 -31.60 8.47
CA PRO A 861 -35.19 -30.74 9.45
C PRO A 861 -34.91 -29.26 9.21
N ARG A 862 -35.93 -28.44 9.34
CA ARG A 862 -35.81 -26.99 9.21
C ARG A 862 -34.78 -26.41 10.17
N ALA A 863 -34.80 -26.92 11.42
CA ALA A 863 -33.86 -26.53 12.48
C ALA A 863 -32.37 -26.75 12.13
N ALA A 864 -32.07 -27.63 11.16
CA ALA A 864 -30.70 -27.89 10.68
C ALA A 864 -30.35 -27.06 9.47
N VAL A 865 -31.31 -26.83 8.55
CA VAL A 865 -31.03 -26.17 7.27
C VAL A 865 -31.06 -24.64 7.38
N GLU A 866 -31.94 -24.10 8.20
CA GLU A 866 -32.10 -22.67 8.39
C GLU A 866 -30.80 -22.00 8.92
N PRO A 867 -30.13 -22.53 9.97
CA PRO A 867 -28.83 -22.02 10.38
C PRO A 867 -27.72 -22.20 9.33
N LEU A 868 -27.75 -23.27 8.52
CA LEU A 868 -26.80 -23.44 7.40
C LEU A 868 -26.95 -22.31 6.37
N VAL A 869 -28.19 -21.96 5.99
CA VAL A 869 -28.48 -20.88 5.05
C VAL A 869 -28.00 -19.55 5.60
N LEU A 870 -28.21 -19.25 6.88
CA LEU A 870 -27.77 -18.03 7.54
C LEU A 870 -26.23 -17.96 7.61
N MET A 871 -25.55 -19.06 7.94
CA MET A 871 -24.08 -19.11 7.95
C MET A 871 -23.47 -18.98 6.54
N LEU A 872 -24.17 -19.48 5.51
CA LEU A 872 -23.71 -19.41 4.12
C LEU A 872 -23.89 -18.00 3.51
N ALA A 873 -24.81 -17.20 4.03
CA ALA A 873 -25.19 -15.90 3.47
C ALA A 873 -24.05 -14.92 3.21
N PRO A 874 -23.03 -14.78 4.07
CA PRO A 874 -21.91 -13.90 3.76
C PRO A 874 -21.08 -14.36 2.56
N LEU A 875 -20.93 -15.66 2.34
CA LEU A 875 -20.13 -16.26 1.26
C LEU A 875 -20.87 -16.35 -0.07
N ALA A 876 -22.11 -16.88 -0.05
CA ALA A 876 -22.93 -17.12 -1.22
C ALA A 876 -24.31 -16.46 -1.03
N PRO A 877 -24.35 -15.11 -1.07
CA PRO A 877 -25.51 -14.34 -0.65
C PRO A 877 -26.73 -14.56 -1.51
N HIS A 878 -26.56 -14.77 -2.80
CA HIS A 878 -27.70 -14.92 -3.71
C HIS A 878 -28.42 -16.26 -3.49
N LEU A 879 -27.65 -17.35 -3.41
CA LEU A 879 -28.19 -18.67 -3.11
C LEU A 879 -28.88 -18.70 -1.74
N ALA A 880 -28.26 -18.07 -0.75
CA ALA A 880 -28.76 -18.00 0.59
C ALA A 880 -30.09 -17.24 0.67
N GLU A 881 -30.21 -16.08 0.02
CA GLU A 881 -31.48 -15.32 -0.07
C GLU A 881 -32.59 -16.12 -0.75
N GLU A 882 -32.28 -16.81 -1.86
CA GLU A 882 -33.24 -17.65 -2.56
C GLU A 882 -33.76 -18.77 -1.66
N LEU A 883 -32.88 -19.46 -0.96
CA LEU A 883 -33.27 -20.50 0.00
C LEU A 883 -34.06 -19.92 1.18
N TRP A 884 -33.66 -18.77 1.68
CA TRP A 884 -34.33 -18.06 2.79
C TRP A 884 -35.78 -17.67 2.42
N GLN A 885 -35.97 -17.13 1.22
CA GLN A 885 -37.31 -16.82 0.71
C GLN A 885 -38.14 -18.09 0.55
N ARG A 886 -37.57 -19.17 0.02
CA ARG A 886 -38.25 -20.46 -0.14
C ARG A 886 -38.62 -21.15 1.19
N LEU A 887 -37.83 -20.86 2.24
CA LEU A 887 -38.18 -21.25 3.60
C LEU A 887 -39.34 -20.44 4.19
N GLY A 888 -39.86 -19.45 3.45
CA GLY A 888 -41.07 -18.67 3.80
C GLY A 888 -40.76 -17.32 4.47
N SER A 889 -39.50 -16.86 4.49
CA SER A 889 -39.18 -15.54 4.98
C SER A 889 -39.59 -14.46 3.97
N VAL A 890 -40.08 -13.34 4.50
CA VAL A 890 -40.50 -12.17 3.69
C VAL A 890 -39.49 -11.03 3.76
N THR A 891 -38.45 -11.14 4.59
CA THR A 891 -37.40 -10.17 4.78
C THR A 891 -36.08 -10.67 4.24
N SER A 892 -35.21 -9.77 3.74
CA SER A 892 -33.87 -10.14 3.35
C SER A 892 -33.06 -10.60 4.56
N LEU A 893 -32.24 -11.63 4.36
CA LEU A 893 -31.33 -12.13 5.40
C LEU A 893 -30.07 -11.25 5.57
N ALA A 894 -29.89 -10.22 4.75
CA ALA A 894 -28.73 -9.32 4.83
C ALA A 894 -28.57 -8.63 6.20
N HIS A 895 -29.67 -8.47 6.95
CA HIS A 895 -29.70 -7.90 8.30
C HIS A 895 -29.88 -8.97 9.40
N GLY A 896 -29.75 -10.27 9.08
CA GLY A 896 -29.74 -11.35 10.02
C GLY A 896 -31.08 -11.78 10.59
N PRO A 897 -31.07 -12.41 11.80
CA PRO A 897 -29.91 -12.55 12.70
C PRO A 897 -28.93 -13.64 12.27
N PHE A 898 -27.63 -13.40 12.48
CA PHE A 898 -26.66 -14.50 12.38
C PHE A 898 -26.91 -15.50 13.53
N PRO A 899 -26.81 -16.83 13.31
CA PRO A 899 -27.14 -17.80 14.33
C PRO A 899 -26.14 -17.73 15.51
N VAL A 900 -26.65 -17.92 16.72
CA VAL A 900 -25.87 -17.89 17.95
C VAL A 900 -25.68 -19.32 18.48
N PRO A 901 -24.47 -19.75 18.83
CA PRO A 901 -24.24 -21.09 19.35
C PRO A 901 -24.78 -21.24 20.77
N ASP A 902 -25.39 -22.39 21.10
CA ASP A 902 -25.73 -22.73 22.46
C ASP A 902 -24.48 -23.30 23.15
N PRO A 903 -23.98 -22.68 24.26
CA PRO A 903 -22.79 -23.12 24.96
C PRO A 903 -22.90 -24.56 25.51
N GLY A 904 -24.11 -25.04 25.77
CA GLY A 904 -24.37 -26.40 26.27
C GLY A 904 -23.89 -27.50 25.31
N TYR A 905 -23.91 -27.23 23.99
CA TYR A 905 -23.43 -28.15 22.96
C TYR A 905 -21.95 -27.98 22.60
N LEU A 906 -21.29 -26.92 23.10
CA LEU A 906 -19.86 -26.66 22.91
C LEU A 906 -18.97 -27.38 23.91
N VAL A 907 -19.54 -27.87 25.01
CA VAL A 907 -18.80 -28.64 26.02
C VAL A 907 -18.51 -30.02 25.44
N GLU A 908 -17.27 -30.35 25.26
CA GLU A 908 -16.85 -31.71 24.89
C GLU A 908 -16.88 -32.60 26.10
N ASP A 909 -17.72 -33.65 26.07
CA ASP A 909 -17.71 -34.65 27.09
C ASP A 909 -16.42 -35.47 27.08
N THR A 910 -15.74 -35.54 25.95
CA THR A 910 -14.47 -36.26 25.74
C THR A 910 -13.48 -35.45 24.94
N VAL A 911 -12.21 -35.58 25.24
CA VAL A 911 -11.07 -34.96 24.53
C VAL A 911 -10.15 -36.07 24.01
N GLU A 912 -9.71 -35.92 22.77
CA GLU A 912 -8.72 -36.80 22.19
C GLU A 912 -7.30 -36.28 22.49
N TYR A 913 -6.48 -37.16 23.06
CA TYR A 913 -5.07 -36.86 23.31
C TYR A 913 -4.18 -37.73 22.43
N PRO A 914 -3.28 -37.14 21.64
CA PRO A 914 -2.21 -37.88 20.99
C PRO A 914 -1.25 -38.44 22.07
N VAL A 915 -0.96 -39.74 21.98
CA VAL A 915 0.00 -40.41 22.86
C VAL A 915 1.33 -40.55 22.13
N GLN A 916 2.36 -39.98 22.71
CA GLN A 916 3.73 -40.08 22.22
C GLN A 916 4.51 -41.15 23.03
N VAL A 917 5.41 -41.82 22.31
CA VAL A 917 6.44 -42.65 22.96
C VAL A 917 7.80 -42.08 22.53
N ASN A 918 8.59 -41.60 23.48
CA ASN A 918 9.86 -40.90 23.23
C ASN A 918 9.72 -39.77 22.22
N GLY A 919 8.66 -38.94 22.35
CA GLY A 919 8.41 -37.77 21.52
C GLY A 919 7.81 -38.01 20.12
N LYS A 920 7.49 -39.27 19.76
CA LYS A 920 6.83 -39.63 18.50
C LYS A 920 5.43 -40.15 18.78
N VAL A 921 4.39 -39.59 18.08
CA VAL A 921 2.99 -40.03 18.22
C VAL A 921 2.89 -41.52 17.82
N ARG A 922 2.26 -42.32 18.68
CA ARG A 922 2.09 -43.76 18.52
C ARG A 922 0.66 -44.26 18.75
N GLY A 923 -0.21 -43.41 19.28
CA GLY A 923 -1.61 -43.71 19.48
C GLY A 923 -2.41 -42.47 19.80
N HIS A 924 -3.73 -42.61 19.90
CA HIS A 924 -4.66 -41.57 20.25
C HIS A 924 -5.63 -42.16 21.29
N ILE A 925 -5.88 -41.43 22.38
CA ILE A 925 -6.82 -41.84 23.40
C ILE A 925 -7.93 -40.82 23.51
N THR A 926 -9.16 -41.27 23.63
CA THR A 926 -10.33 -40.43 23.91
C THR A 926 -10.72 -40.65 25.40
N VAL A 927 -10.71 -39.54 26.13
CA VAL A 927 -11.03 -39.56 27.58
C VAL A 927 -12.01 -38.43 27.90
N SER A 928 -12.69 -38.50 29.06
CA SER A 928 -13.57 -37.37 29.44
C SER A 928 -12.80 -36.06 29.57
N ALA A 929 -13.44 -34.92 29.21
CA ALA A 929 -12.81 -33.59 29.18
C ALA A 929 -12.25 -33.15 30.56
N GLY A 930 -12.77 -33.72 31.64
CA GLY A 930 -12.30 -33.53 33.02
C GLY A 930 -11.36 -34.61 33.53
N ALA A 931 -10.82 -35.48 32.66
CA ALA A 931 -9.94 -36.59 33.08
C ALA A 931 -8.66 -36.06 33.74
N ASP A 932 -8.34 -36.57 34.90
CA ASP A 932 -7.09 -36.27 35.59
C ASP A 932 -5.87 -36.95 34.93
N ALA A 933 -4.69 -36.54 35.35
CA ALA A 933 -3.44 -37.06 34.77
C ALA A 933 -3.32 -38.60 34.94
N ALA A 934 -3.86 -39.16 36.00
CA ALA A 934 -3.84 -40.61 36.25
C ALA A 934 -4.76 -41.35 35.26
N THR A 935 -5.93 -40.82 34.97
CA THR A 935 -6.86 -41.35 33.98
C THR A 935 -6.27 -41.28 32.58
N LEU A 936 -5.61 -40.15 32.22
CA LEU A 936 -4.92 -39.96 30.93
C LEU A 936 -3.75 -40.97 30.79
N GLU A 937 -2.96 -41.17 31.82
CA GLU A 937 -1.88 -42.16 31.85
C GLU A 937 -2.42 -43.59 31.68
N ALA A 938 -3.46 -43.94 32.42
CA ALA A 938 -4.09 -45.26 32.34
C ALA A 938 -4.65 -45.56 30.94
N ALA A 939 -5.33 -44.58 30.37
CA ALA A 939 -5.86 -44.70 29.00
C ALA A 939 -4.72 -44.82 27.95
N ALA A 940 -3.66 -44.01 28.08
CA ALA A 940 -2.51 -44.07 27.19
C ALA A 940 -1.78 -45.43 27.24
N LEU A 941 -1.69 -46.04 28.42
CA LEU A 941 -1.09 -47.35 28.59
C LEU A 941 -2.02 -48.51 28.16
N ALA A 942 -3.31 -48.24 28.04
CA ALA A 942 -4.31 -49.21 27.58
C ALA A 942 -4.46 -49.25 26.06
N ASP A 943 -4.05 -48.17 25.35
CA ASP A 943 -4.14 -48.08 23.88
C ASP A 943 -3.36 -49.22 23.21
N GLU A 944 -3.98 -49.90 22.25
CA GLU A 944 -3.39 -51.07 21.59
C GLU A 944 -2.13 -50.75 20.80
N ASN A 945 -2.09 -49.61 20.10
CA ASN A 945 -0.95 -49.18 19.28
C ASN A 945 0.22 -48.78 20.19
N VAL A 946 -0.07 -48.09 21.28
CA VAL A 946 0.92 -47.69 22.28
C VAL A 946 1.51 -48.94 22.96
N ARG A 947 0.65 -49.88 23.35
CA ARG A 947 1.09 -51.17 23.97
C ARG A 947 1.98 -51.99 23.05
N ALA A 948 1.59 -52.07 21.76
CA ALA A 948 2.41 -52.76 20.76
C ALA A 948 3.80 -52.11 20.64
N PHE A 949 3.87 -50.81 20.77
CA PHE A 949 5.12 -50.05 20.66
C PHE A 949 5.98 -50.16 21.93
N LEU A 950 5.35 -50.25 23.10
CA LEU A 950 6.06 -50.46 24.36
C LEU A 950 6.65 -51.86 24.48
N ALA A 951 6.10 -52.85 23.76
CA ALA A 951 6.59 -54.25 23.74
C ALA A 951 6.83 -54.86 25.17
N GLY A 952 6.01 -54.44 26.14
CA GLY A 952 6.15 -54.89 27.54
C GLY A 952 7.09 -54.01 28.40
N ALA A 953 7.70 -52.97 27.85
CA ALA A 953 8.52 -52.06 28.64
C ALA A 953 7.64 -51.10 29.46
N THR A 954 8.04 -50.85 30.72
CA THR A 954 7.38 -49.89 31.59
C THR A 954 7.99 -48.46 31.35
N PRO A 955 7.19 -47.44 31.13
CA PRO A 955 7.71 -46.06 30.99
C PRO A 955 8.43 -45.63 32.27
N LYS A 956 9.60 -45.03 32.12
CA LYS A 956 10.36 -44.39 33.20
C LYS A 956 9.73 -43.10 33.70
N LYS A 957 9.02 -42.44 32.81
CA LYS A 957 8.37 -41.16 33.10
C LYS A 957 7.17 -40.98 32.17
N VAL A 958 6.06 -40.53 32.73
CA VAL A 958 4.88 -40.08 31.96
C VAL A 958 4.77 -38.58 32.11
N VAL A 959 4.65 -37.87 30.97
CA VAL A 959 4.46 -36.45 30.94
C VAL A 959 3.10 -36.16 30.30
N VAL A 960 2.17 -35.72 31.14
CA VAL A 960 0.85 -35.28 30.69
C VAL A 960 0.88 -33.76 30.53
N VAL A 961 0.59 -33.28 29.31
CA VAL A 961 0.38 -31.87 29.03
C VAL A 961 -1.13 -31.69 28.83
N ALA A 962 -1.78 -31.08 29.81
CA ALA A 962 -3.23 -30.92 29.84
C ALA A 962 -3.70 -30.20 28.52
N GLY A 963 -4.74 -30.75 27.88
CA GLY A 963 -5.28 -30.24 26.61
C GLY A 963 -4.38 -30.45 25.38
N ARG A 964 -3.22 -31.12 25.48
CA ARG A 964 -2.27 -31.25 24.36
C ARG A 964 -1.82 -32.66 24.01
N LEU A 965 -1.20 -33.38 24.96
CA LEU A 965 -0.65 -34.70 24.66
C LEU A 965 -0.30 -35.48 25.95
N VAL A 966 -0.13 -36.78 25.79
CA VAL A 966 0.54 -37.66 26.79
C VAL A 966 1.82 -38.20 26.16
N ASN A 967 2.96 -38.04 26.82
CA ASN A 967 4.25 -38.57 26.35
C ASN A 967 4.83 -39.59 27.35
N LEU A 968 5.01 -40.81 26.87
CA LEU A 968 5.61 -41.93 27.61
C LEU A 968 7.11 -42.00 27.27
N VAL A 969 7.95 -41.84 28.29
CA VAL A 969 9.41 -41.94 28.12
C VAL A 969 9.85 -43.33 28.61
N VAL A 970 10.40 -44.12 27.71
CA VAL A 970 10.82 -45.50 27.97
C VAL A 970 12.33 -45.58 28.17
#